data_1ffa78cb8139d548c1059d302e6a1623
#
_entry.id   1ffa78cb8139d548c1059d302e6a1623
#
_cell.length_a   1.000
_cell.length_b   1.000
_cell.length_c   1.000
_cell.angle_alpha   90.00
_cell.angle_beta   90.00
_cell.angle_gamma   90.00
#
_symmetry.space_group_name_H-M   'P 1'
#
loop_
_entity.id
_entity.type
_entity.pdbx_description
1 polymer ?
#
loop_
_entity_poly.entity_id
_entity_poly.type
_entity_poly.pdbx_seq_one_letter_code
_entity_poly.pdbx_strand_id
1 'polypeptide(L)'
;MELQFKLKIFLTIWIQTANAFSSVPSLKHYDTLHSSQLGHSVVKRGIKESSHPYNSIKELSFSALGKDFRLILHPSKGILHHNFQSYAVDGDGVEKPILGGETGFYQGRVFGETRSHVNAHIENGLLTASIVTKEDSFHVEPSWRHLPEPNQESMIVYRGSDVIFDNEPPKWNFWMSNSAEKNHSFARTCASVQEEGNATEEAVHASEQVMIMEAENNNGRNKRQAGVGPPDPYGFSAAKTRCPLLLVADYRFFREMGGGSTKTTINYLISLVDRVHALYAATIWRDGNENESDSPVLSGLGFVIKKIVVHTEATRVRESELHYNMEKPTWDVRTLLEVFSREYSHKDYCLAHLFTDIKFEGGILGLAYVGSPRRNSVGGICTPEYFKSGYTLYLNSGLSSSRNHYGQRVVTREADLVTAHELGHNWGSEHDPDLPECSPPASQGGSYLMYTYSVSGYDVNNKKFSPCSLRSIRAVLLAKAGRCFTEPEESFCGNLRVEGKEECDAGLLGSEDNDSCCDKFCNLRRNQGAVCSDKNSPCCKNCMLMPAGQKCREAQRATCEQEAKCTGTSSECPASAPQPDGTECLEKGQCRNGTCLPFCETQNYQSCMCDTVADACKRCCRYHLNDTCFPFEPYDILPDGTPCVHGFCNSGICEKTVQDXXXXXXXXXXXXXXXXXXXXXXXXXXXXXXX
;
A
#
# COMPACT_ATOMS: atom_id res chain seq x y z
N MET A 1 50.72 30.62 4.33
CA MET A 1 49.52 30.78 3.52
C MET A 1 49.14 29.48 2.78
N GLU A 2 50.07 28.88 2.09
CA GLU A 2 49.82 27.65 1.31
C GLU A 2 49.39 26.45 2.16
N LEU A 3 49.98 26.31 3.35
CA LEU A 3 49.63 25.22 4.27
C LEU A 3 48.21 25.35 4.85
N GLN A 4 47.79 26.58 5.15
CA GLN A 4 46.43 26.85 5.62
C GLN A 4 45.38 26.66 4.51
N PHE A 5 45.78 26.95 3.25
CA PHE A 5 44.91 26.77 2.10
C PHE A 5 44.70 25.26 1.81
N LYS A 6 45.79 24.49 1.86
CA LYS A 6 45.70 23.02 1.69
C LYS A 6 44.93 22.34 2.83
N LEU A 7 45.11 22.85 4.07
CA LEU A 7 44.35 22.33 5.22
C LEU A 7 42.86 22.66 5.10
N LYS A 8 42.50 23.86 4.60
CA LYS A 8 41.10 24.22 4.34
C LYS A 8 40.49 23.35 3.21
N ILE A 9 41.22 23.13 2.13
CA ILE A 9 40.75 22.26 1.03
C ILE A 9 40.60 20.82 1.53
N PHE A 10 41.53 20.31 2.32
CA PHE A 10 41.47 18.98 2.89
C PHE A 10 40.29 18.86 3.87
N LEU A 11 40.06 19.89 4.70
CA LEU A 11 38.93 19.92 5.63
C LEU A 11 37.61 20.03 4.88
N THR A 12 37.55 20.82 3.79
CA THR A 12 36.34 20.98 2.98
C THR A 12 36.03 19.68 2.21
N ILE A 13 37.06 19.04 1.64
CA ILE A 13 36.94 17.75 0.97
C ILE A 13 36.56 16.67 2.01
N TRP A 14 37.13 16.74 3.20
CA TRP A 14 36.81 15.78 4.29
C TRP A 14 35.40 15.98 4.83
N ILE A 15 34.94 17.24 4.95
CA ILE A 15 33.57 17.56 5.35
C ILE A 15 32.59 17.11 4.25
N GLN A 16 32.95 17.27 2.98
CA GLN A 16 32.12 16.80 1.86
C GLN A 16 32.11 15.28 1.74
N THR A 17 33.21 14.59 2.07
CA THR A 17 33.25 13.12 2.07
C THR A 17 32.66 12.53 3.33
N ALA A 18 32.65 13.26 4.46
CA ALA A 18 32.00 12.79 5.68
C ALA A 18 30.45 12.91 5.61
N ASN A 19 29.95 13.80 4.72
CA ASN A 19 28.51 13.91 4.45
C ASN A 19 28.04 12.98 3.31
N ALA A 20 28.89 12.11 2.80
CA ALA A 20 28.52 11.08 1.84
C ALA A 20 28.01 9.80 2.52
N PHE A 21 27.45 9.90 3.74
CA PHE A 21 26.56 8.86 4.22
C PHE A 21 25.29 8.94 3.39
N SER A 22 25.01 7.88 2.70
CA SER A 22 23.81 7.72 1.87
C SER A 22 22.57 8.14 2.66
N SER A 23 22.06 9.33 2.37
CA SER A 23 20.78 9.78 2.88
C SER A 23 19.71 9.48 1.82
N VAL A 24 18.53 9.13 2.26
CA VAL A 24 17.35 9.09 1.38
C VAL A 24 16.88 10.54 1.27
N PRO A 25 17.05 11.20 0.11
CA PRO A 25 16.83 12.66 0.05
C PRO A 25 15.39 13.09 0.29
N SER A 26 14.43 12.17 0.11
CA SER A 26 13.01 12.42 0.34
C SER A 26 12.59 12.27 1.81
N LEU A 27 13.51 11.94 2.72
CA LEU A 27 13.19 11.67 4.13
C LEU A 27 14.02 12.55 5.07
N LYS A 28 13.36 13.17 6.06
CA LYS A 28 14.04 13.90 7.15
C LYS A 28 14.77 12.94 8.09
N HIS A 29 14.07 11.88 8.47
CA HIS A 29 14.59 10.84 9.36
C HIS A 29 14.10 9.48 8.89
N TYR A 30 14.95 8.48 9.04
CA TYR A 30 14.60 7.07 8.85
C TYR A 30 15.60 6.21 9.63
N ASP A 31 15.16 5.02 9.99
CA ASP A 31 16.04 3.99 10.54
C ASP A 31 16.27 2.90 9.49
N THR A 32 17.39 2.22 9.60
CA THR A 32 17.64 1.00 8.82
C THR A 32 17.36 -0.23 9.69
N LEU A 33 16.61 -1.17 9.15
CA LEU A 33 16.20 -2.40 9.81
C LEU A 33 16.72 -3.58 9.00
N HIS A 34 17.55 -4.44 9.61
CA HIS A 34 18.03 -5.66 8.96
C HIS A 34 17.02 -6.79 9.13
N SER A 35 16.93 -7.68 8.15
CA SER A 35 16.00 -8.82 8.19
C SER A 35 16.16 -9.70 9.45
N SER A 36 17.37 -9.83 9.96
CA SER A 36 17.66 -10.57 11.19
C SER A 36 17.11 -9.90 12.47
N GLN A 37 16.74 -8.63 12.40
CA GLN A 37 16.13 -7.88 13.50
C GLN A 37 14.60 -8.03 13.55
N LEU A 38 14.01 -8.70 12.55
CA LEU A 38 12.59 -9.02 12.59
C LEU A 38 12.38 -10.26 13.46
N GLY A 39 11.79 -10.05 14.62
CA GLY A 39 11.34 -11.16 15.46
C GLY A 39 10.09 -11.80 14.83
N HIS A 40 10.23 -13.06 14.46
CA HIS A 40 9.10 -13.84 13.94
C HIS A 40 8.64 -14.84 15.00
N SER A 41 7.48 -14.64 15.58
CA SER A 41 6.80 -15.71 16.28
C SER A 41 5.58 -16.13 15.47
N VAL A 42 5.64 -17.34 14.96
CA VAL A 42 4.42 -17.98 14.44
C VAL A 42 3.73 -18.59 15.65
N VAL A 43 2.60 -18.06 16.02
CA VAL A 43 1.74 -18.72 17.01
C VAL A 43 1.18 -19.95 16.31
N LYS A 44 1.99 -21.01 16.25
CA LYS A 44 1.51 -22.31 15.83
C LYS A 44 0.53 -22.78 16.91
N ARG A 45 -0.74 -22.69 16.64
CA ARG A 45 -1.73 -23.38 17.45
C ARG A 45 -1.38 -24.88 17.38
N GLY A 46 -1.16 -25.45 18.53
CA GLY A 46 -0.48 -26.75 18.70
C GLY A 46 -1.25 -27.99 18.23
N ILE A 47 -1.68 -27.99 17.00
CA ILE A 47 -2.16 -29.19 16.35
C ILE A 47 -1.20 -29.48 15.20
N LYS A 48 -0.47 -30.55 15.30
CA LYS A 48 0.60 -30.95 14.38
C LYS A 48 0.20 -31.13 12.92
N GLU A 49 -1.05 -30.91 12.55
CA GLU A 49 -1.57 -31.30 11.23
C GLU A 49 -2.56 -30.33 10.56
N SER A 50 -2.76 -29.11 11.06
CA SER A 50 -3.62 -28.19 10.30
C SER A 50 -2.79 -27.07 9.70
N SER A 51 -2.47 -27.23 8.44
CA SER A 51 -1.85 -26.22 7.59
C SER A 51 -2.87 -25.14 7.15
N HIS A 52 -3.99 -25.01 7.85
CA HIS A 52 -5.05 -24.09 7.48
C HIS A 52 -4.58 -22.63 7.57
N PRO A 53 -4.70 -21.84 6.51
CA PRO A 53 -4.24 -20.44 6.51
C PRO A 53 -4.82 -19.60 7.64
N TYR A 54 -6.04 -19.86 8.07
CA TYR A 54 -6.70 -19.14 9.17
C TYR A 54 -6.10 -19.42 10.56
N ASN A 55 -5.29 -20.47 10.69
CA ASN A 55 -4.64 -20.80 11.96
C ASN A 55 -3.25 -20.17 12.11
N SER A 56 -2.80 -19.42 11.12
CA SER A 56 -1.48 -18.77 11.16
C SER A 56 -1.63 -17.27 11.43
N ILE A 57 -1.86 -16.93 12.69
CA ILE A 57 -1.60 -15.55 13.13
C ILE A 57 -0.09 -15.40 13.16
N LYS A 58 0.41 -14.47 12.37
CA LYS A 58 1.82 -14.13 12.33
C LYS A 58 2.06 -12.94 13.25
N GLU A 59 2.92 -13.12 14.20
CA GLU A 59 3.39 -12.03 15.05
C GLU A 59 4.76 -11.61 14.56
N LEU A 60 4.91 -10.32 14.27
CA LEU A 60 6.17 -9.70 13.89
C LEU A 60 6.53 -8.65 14.91
N SER A 61 7.78 -8.63 15.34
CA SER A 61 8.28 -7.59 16.23
C SER A 61 9.59 -7.01 15.70
N PHE A 62 9.75 -5.71 15.87
CA PHE A 62 10.96 -4.97 15.55
C PHE A 62 10.94 -3.62 16.26
N SER A 63 12.12 -3.01 16.41
CA SER A 63 12.27 -1.66 16.97
C SER A 63 12.81 -0.74 15.90
N ALA A 64 12.19 0.43 15.77
CA ALA A 64 12.64 1.47 14.84
C ALA A 64 12.08 2.83 15.27
N LEU A 65 12.81 3.89 15.02
CA LEU A 65 12.40 5.29 15.28
C LEU A 65 12.02 5.52 16.76
N GLY A 66 12.70 4.80 17.66
CA GLY A 66 12.45 4.87 19.09
C GLY A 66 11.14 4.24 19.55
N LYS A 67 10.52 3.40 18.72
CA LYS A 67 9.25 2.71 19.03
C LYS A 67 9.38 1.22 18.77
N ASP A 68 8.79 0.42 19.66
CA ASP A 68 8.68 -1.02 19.49
C ASP A 68 7.39 -1.33 18.74
N PHE A 69 7.53 -2.04 17.64
CA PHE A 69 6.40 -2.51 16.85
C PHE A 69 6.20 -4.00 17.12
N ARG A 70 4.98 -4.32 17.45
CA ARG A 70 4.54 -5.70 17.59
C ARG A 70 3.26 -5.84 16.79
N LEU A 71 3.38 -6.48 15.64
CA LEU A 71 2.30 -6.55 14.65
C LEU A 71 1.62 -7.91 14.77
N ILE A 72 0.31 -7.90 14.91
CA ILE A 72 -0.52 -9.11 14.89
C ILE A 72 -1.19 -9.15 13.52
N LEU A 73 -0.77 -10.11 12.70
CA LEU A 73 -1.07 -10.16 11.28
C LEU A 73 -1.87 -11.41 10.91
N HIS A 74 -2.89 -11.25 10.09
CA HIS A 74 -3.68 -12.33 9.48
C HIS A 74 -3.44 -12.31 7.97
N PRO A 75 -3.48 -13.47 7.29
CA PRO A 75 -3.40 -13.46 5.83
C PRO A 75 -4.48 -12.56 5.23
N SER A 76 -4.09 -11.71 4.30
CA SER A 76 -5.03 -10.82 3.59
C SER A 76 -5.84 -11.61 2.57
N LYS A 77 -7.09 -11.24 2.39
CA LYS A 77 -7.94 -11.80 1.33
C LYS A 77 -7.53 -11.33 -0.06
N GLY A 78 -6.74 -10.24 -0.12
CA GLY A 78 -6.24 -9.70 -1.38
C GLY A 78 -7.31 -9.03 -2.24
N ILE A 79 -6.83 -8.45 -3.33
CA ILE A 79 -7.66 -7.76 -4.32
C ILE A 79 -7.52 -8.43 -5.70
N LEU A 80 -7.17 -9.73 -5.72
CA LEU A 80 -6.97 -10.46 -6.97
C LEU A 80 -8.28 -11.07 -7.44
N HIS A 81 -8.52 -10.96 -8.74
CA HIS A 81 -9.65 -11.60 -9.42
C HIS A 81 -9.46 -13.12 -9.42
N HIS A 82 -10.55 -13.91 -9.37
CA HIS A 82 -10.48 -15.39 -9.41
C HIS A 82 -9.71 -15.91 -10.66
N ASN A 83 -9.85 -15.21 -11.78
CA ASN A 83 -9.10 -15.50 -13.01
C ASN A 83 -7.87 -14.58 -13.13
N PHE A 84 -7.23 -14.26 -12.00
CA PHE A 84 -6.01 -13.43 -12.01
C PHE A 84 -4.93 -14.10 -12.85
N GLN A 85 -4.27 -13.30 -13.68
CA GLN A 85 -3.19 -13.76 -14.55
C GLN A 85 -1.99 -12.81 -14.43
N SER A 86 -0.80 -13.36 -14.43
CA SER A 86 0.42 -12.57 -14.49
C SER A 86 1.38 -13.10 -15.54
N TYR A 87 1.98 -12.19 -16.29
CA TYR A 87 2.86 -12.51 -17.42
C TYR A 87 4.15 -11.71 -17.36
N ALA A 88 5.26 -12.38 -17.67
CA ALA A 88 6.51 -11.73 -18.05
C ALA A 88 6.53 -11.61 -19.59
N VAL A 89 6.92 -10.44 -20.08
CA VAL A 89 7.00 -10.18 -21.53
C VAL A 89 8.46 -9.82 -21.85
N ASP A 90 9.06 -10.56 -22.79
CA ASP A 90 10.44 -10.30 -23.22
C ASP A 90 10.49 -9.21 -24.31
N GLY A 91 11.70 -8.91 -24.80
CA GLY A 91 11.93 -7.87 -25.81
C GLY A 91 11.27 -8.13 -27.17
N ASP A 92 10.91 -9.36 -27.46
CA ASP A 92 10.23 -9.75 -28.72
C ASP A 92 8.71 -9.82 -28.55
N GLY A 93 8.19 -9.44 -27.36
CA GLY A 93 6.77 -9.43 -27.07
C GLY A 93 6.18 -10.79 -26.70
N VAL A 94 7.02 -11.79 -26.39
CA VAL A 94 6.54 -13.13 -26.04
C VAL A 94 6.08 -13.14 -24.57
N GLU A 95 4.80 -13.43 -24.35
CA GLU A 95 4.19 -13.55 -23.02
C GLU A 95 4.49 -14.94 -22.43
N LYS A 96 5.08 -14.96 -21.23
CA LYS A 96 5.33 -16.17 -20.44
C LYS A 96 4.54 -16.08 -19.15
N PRO A 97 3.62 -17.02 -18.88
CA PRO A 97 2.84 -16.94 -17.64
C PRO A 97 3.74 -17.14 -16.41
N ILE A 98 3.49 -16.35 -15.38
CA ILE A 98 4.17 -16.45 -14.09
C ILE A 98 3.23 -17.17 -13.14
N LEU A 99 3.64 -18.34 -12.68
CA LEU A 99 2.84 -19.16 -11.76
C LEU A 99 3.20 -18.84 -10.30
N GLY A 100 2.21 -18.47 -9.53
CA GLY A 100 2.33 -18.33 -8.07
C GLY A 100 3.00 -17.05 -7.59
N GLY A 101 2.20 -16.08 -7.21
CA GLY A 101 2.65 -14.84 -6.59
C GLY A 101 1.90 -14.43 -5.34
N GLU A 102 0.94 -15.22 -4.89
CA GLU A 102 -0.10 -14.81 -3.93
C GLU A 102 0.22 -15.12 -2.47
N THR A 103 1.47 -15.31 -2.11
CA THR A 103 1.83 -15.63 -0.72
C THR A 103 2.53 -14.47 -0.05
N GLY A 104 2.26 -14.28 1.23
CA GLY A 104 2.97 -13.32 2.05
C GLY A 104 2.27 -11.97 2.25
N PHE A 105 0.99 -11.85 1.87
CA PHE A 105 0.19 -10.65 2.12
C PHE A 105 -0.58 -10.80 3.43
N TYR A 106 -0.53 -9.78 4.26
CA TYR A 106 -1.12 -9.78 5.59
C TYR A 106 -1.79 -8.46 5.90
N GLN A 107 -2.85 -8.52 6.69
CA GLN A 107 -3.50 -7.37 7.31
C GLN A 107 -3.57 -7.59 8.81
N GLY A 108 -3.60 -6.49 9.58
CA GLY A 108 -3.67 -6.64 11.02
C GLY A 108 -3.58 -5.33 11.75
N ARG A 109 -3.01 -5.38 12.96
CA ARG A 109 -2.93 -4.22 13.85
C ARG A 109 -1.65 -4.29 14.68
N VAL A 110 -1.31 -3.15 15.27
CA VAL A 110 -0.25 -3.06 16.29
C VAL A 110 -0.84 -3.59 17.61
N PHE A 111 -0.11 -4.47 18.26
CA PHE A 111 -0.51 -5.03 19.56
C PHE A 111 -0.70 -3.89 20.57
N GLY A 112 -1.82 -3.91 21.28
CA GLY A 112 -2.16 -2.87 22.27
C GLY A 112 -2.79 -1.61 21.68
N GLU A 113 -2.79 -1.44 20.35
CA GLU A 113 -3.38 -0.25 19.70
C GLU A 113 -4.64 -0.65 18.90
N THR A 114 -5.80 -0.52 19.53
CA THR A 114 -7.09 -0.96 18.95
C THR A 114 -7.48 -0.21 17.67
N ARG A 115 -6.99 1.02 17.50
CA ARG A 115 -7.30 1.86 16.34
C ARG A 115 -6.16 1.87 15.29
N SER A 116 -5.23 0.93 15.40
CA SER A 116 -4.18 0.80 14.40
C SER A 116 -4.61 -0.12 13.25
N HIS A 117 -4.00 0.08 12.09
CA HIS A 117 -4.21 -0.76 10.91
C HIS A 117 -2.85 -1.03 10.27
N VAL A 118 -2.62 -2.27 9.88
CA VAL A 118 -1.38 -2.70 9.26
C VAL A 118 -1.69 -3.44 7.96
N ASN A 119 -1.08 -3.01 6.86
CA ASN A 119 -0.97 -3.78 5.63
C ASN A 119 0.50 -4.16 5.47
N ALA A 120 0.77 -5.45 5.30
CA ALA A 120 2.14 -5.96 5.27
C ALA A 120 2.31 -7.01 4.19
N HIS A 121 3.50 -7.04 3.60
CA HIS A 121 3.93 -8.10 2.68
C HIS A 121 5.32 -8.57 3.13
N ILE A 122 5.52 -9.88 3.16
CA ILE A 122 6.79 -10.49 3.56
C ILE A 122 7.29 -11.35 2.40
N GLU A 123 8.45 -10.97 1.88
CA GLU A 123 9.09 -11.68 0.77
C GLU A 123 10.58 -11.87 1.08
N ASN A 124 11.04 -13.10 1.05
CA ASN A 124 12.47 -13.45 1.28
C ASN A 124 13.05 -12.87 2.59
N GLY A 125 12.22 -12.81 3.64
CA GLY A 125 12.64 -12.27 4.94
C GLY A 125 12.56 -10.75 5.05
N LEU A 126 12.24 -10.05 3.97
CA LEU A 126 12.04 -8.60 3.98
C LEU A 126 10.57 -8.27 4.23
N LEU A 127 10.35 -7.28 5.08
CA LEU A 127 9.03 -6.74 5.37
C LEU A 127 8.81 -5.47 4.54
N THR A 128 7.70 -5.41 3.83
CA THR A 128 7.16 -4.17 3.29
C THR A 128 5.85 -3.92 4.03
N ALA A 129 5.71 -2.78 4.70
CA ALA A 129 4.53 -2.55 5.53
C ALA A 129 4.11 -1.07 5.55
N SER A 130 2.81 -0.86 5.65
CA SER A 130 2.21 0.42 6.01
C SER A 130 1.48 0.22 7.33
N ILE A 131 1.91 0.92 8.37
CA ILE A 131 1.42 0.81 9.74
C ILE A 131 0.80 2.15 10.12
N VAL A 132 -0.53 2.20 10.20
CA VAL A 132 -1.26 3.41 10.55
C VAL A 132 -1.65 3.31 12.01
N THR A 133 -1.23 4.29 12.81
CA THR A 133 -1.58 4.41 14.22
C THR A 133 -2.37 5.69 14.46
N LYS A 134 -2.78 5.93 15.68
CA LYS A 134 -3.45 7.18 16.06
C LYS A 134 -2.50 8.40 15.90
N GLU A 135 -1.21 8.18 16.10
CA GLU A 135 -0.20 9.25 16.15
C GLU A 135 0.38 9.60 14.79
N ASP A 136 0.75 8.58 14.00
CA ASP A 136 1.40 8.77 12.70
C ASP A 136 1.21 7.49 11.88
N SER A 137 1.66 7.52 10.66
CA SER A 137 1.84 6.33 9.83
C SER A 137 3.33 6.01 9.73
N PHE A 138 3.64 4.73 9.78
CA PHE A 138 5.01 4.24 9.65
C PHE A 138 5.07 3.34 8.42
N HIS A 139 6.16 3.43 7.69
CA HIS A 139 6.35 2.68 6.46
C HIS A 139 7.66 1.92 6.52
N VAL A 140 7.64 0.68 6.09
CA VAL A 140 8.81 -0.20 6.00
C VAL A 140 8.94 -0.62 4.55
N GLU A 141 10.12 -0.45 3.95
CA GLU A 141 10.35 -0.89 2.57
C GLU A 141 11.83 -1.24 2.34
N PRO A 142 12.15 -2.07 1.33
CA PRO A 142 13.52 -2.49 1.08
C PRO A 142 14.46 -1.31 0.84
N SER A 143 15.60 -1.31 1.53
CA SER A 143 16.57 -0.21 1.46
C SER A 143 17.20 -0.07 0.08
N TRP A 144 17.33 -1.17 -0.68
CA TRP A 144 17.98 -1.18 -1.99
C TRP A 144 17.26 -0.31 -3.03
N ARG A 145 16.00 0.04 -2.79
CA ARG A 145 15.26 0.96 -3.67
C ARG A 145 15.75 2.40 -3.55
N HIS A 146 16.33 2.77 -2.40
CA HIS A 146 16.60 4.18 -2.07
C HIS A 146 18.05 4.49 -1.76
N LEU A 147 18.82 3.48 -1.35
CA LEU A 147 20.21 3.68 -0.94
C LEU A 147 21.18 3.19 -2.04
N PRO A 148 22.27 3.92 -2.28
CA PRO A 148 23.19 3.60 -3.37
C PRO A 148 24.06 2.35 -3.12
N GLU A 149 24.22 1.95 -1.86
CA GLU A 149 24.89 0.69 -1.51
C GLU A 149 23.84 -0.31 -1.06
N PRO A 150 23.32 -1.11 -1.99
CA PRO A 150 22.19 -1.99 -1.65
C PRO A 150 22.64 -3.16 -0.78
N ASN A 151 22.21 -3.13 0.47
CA ASN A 151 22.17 -4.34 1.28
C ASN A 151 20.82 -5.01 1.01
N GLN A 152 20.86 -6.16 0.35
CA GLN A 152 19.65 -6.88 -0.04
C GLN A 152 18.84 -7.41 1.16
N GLU A 153 19.43 -7.41 2.35
CA GLU A 153 18.79 -7.91 3.58
C GLU A 153 18.32 -6.78 4.50
N SER A 154 18.38 -5.52 4.05
CA SER A 154 17.99 -4.38 4.89
C SER A 154 16.78 -3.66 4.33
N MET A 155 16.07 -3.00 5.23
CA MET A 155 14.88 -2.18 4.98
C MET A 155 15.10 -0.80 5.58
N ILE A 156 14.38 0.19 5.06
CA ILE A 156 14.26 1.50 5.72
C ILE A 156 12.90 1.56 6.41
N VAL A 157 12.88 2.22 7.57
CA VAL A 157 11.67 2.50 8.33
C VAL A 157 11.58 4.01 8.52
N TYR A 158 10.45 4.61 8.16
CA TYR A 158 10.26 6.06 8.27
C TYR A 158 8.82 6.38 8.68
N ARG A 159 8.65 7.56 9.30
CA ARG A 159 7.31 8.09 9.61
C ARG A 159 6.74 8.83 8.40
N GLY A 160 5.44 8.83 8.29
CA GLY A 160 4.78 9.67 7.30
C GLY A 160 5.12 11.15 7.45
N SER A 161 5.27 11.61 8.69
CA SER A 161 5.67 12.99 9.00
C SER A 161 7.11 13.33 8.63
N ASP A 162 7.96 12.32 8.39
CA ASP A 162 9.36 12.52 7.99
C ASP A 162 9.54 12.62 6.48
N VAL A 163 8.51 12.40 5.68
CA VAL A 163 8.59 12.56 4.21
C VAL A 163 8.72 14.04 3.89
N ILE A 164 9.78 14.41 3.13
CA ILE A 164 10.03 15.79 2.72
C ILE A 164 9.14 16.12 1.52
N PHE A 165 8.33 17.14 1.68
CA PHE A 165 7.54 17.72 0.60
C PHE A 165 7.95 19.18 0.46
N ASP A 166 8.64 19.50 -0.62
CA ASP A 166 9.06 20.87 -0.93
C ASP A 166 7.87 21.66 -1.52
N ASN A 167 6.89 21.92 -0.67
CA ASN A 167 5.73 22.75 -1.02
C ASN A 167 5.91 24.22 -0.66
N GLU A 168 7.04 24.60 -0.09
CA GLU A 168 7.34 26.02 0.10
C GLU A 168 7.89 26.59 -1.21
N PRO A 169 7.23 27.61 -1.79
CA PRO A 169 7.84 28.35 -2.87
C PRO A 169 9.17 28.91 -2.34
N PRO A 170 10.25 28.88 -3.12
CA PRO A 170 11.53 29.40 -2.66
C PRO A 170 11.36 30.84 -2.17
N LYS A 171 11.75 31.08 -0.92
CA LYS A 171 11.77 32.43 -0.34
C LYS A 171 12.88 33.23 -1.01
N TRP A 172 12.65 33.65 -2.24
CA TRP A 172 13.53 34.57 -2.92
C TRP A 172 13.34 35.95 -2.30
N ASN A 173 14.43 36.51 -1.84
CA ASN A 173 14.48 37.84 -1.27
C ASN A 173 13.83 38.86 -2.23
N PHE A 174 12.97 39.66 -1.68
CA PHE A 174 12.13 40.67 -2.36
C PHE A 174 12.92 41.84 -3.01
N TRP A 175 14.22 41.69 -3.23
CA TRP A 175 15.05 42.77 -3.74
C TRP A 175 15.74 42.40 -5.04
N MET A 176 14.98 42.24 -6.10
CA MET A 176 15.48 42.57 -7.45
C MET A 176 14.34 42.62 -8.48
N SER A 177 14.25 43.78 -9.04
CA SER A 177 13.42 44.38 -10.05
C SER A 177 13.10 43.56 -11.31
N ASN A 178 11.89 43.73 -11.76
CA ASN A 178 11.43 43.87 -13.15
C ASN A 178 12.19 43.12 -14.26
N SER A 179 11.88 41.88 -14.45
CA SER A 179 11.86 41.29 -15.78
C SER A 179 10.78 40.18 -15.77
N ALA A 180 9.85 40.33 -16.72
CA ALA A 180 8.75 39.40 -16.88
C ALA A 180 9.23 38.10 -17.54
N GLU A 181 9.93 37.27 -16.76
CA GLU A 181 10.09 35.87 -17.09
C GLU A 181 9.25 35.04 -16.11
N LYS A 182 8.33 34.28 -16.64
CA LYS A 182 7.50 33.35 -15.88
C LYS A 182 8.39 32.29 -15.26
N ASN A 183 8.77 32.50 -14.00
CA ASN A 183 9.45 31.47 -13.20
C ASN A 183 8.46 30.35 -12.91
N HIS A 184 8.59 29.24 -13.59
CA HIS A 184 7.90 28.02 -13.24
C HIS A 184 8.44 27.50 -11.91
N SER A 185 7.60 27.53 -10.89
CA SER A 185 7.93 26.86 -9.63
C SER A 185 8.01 25.35 -9.90
N PHE A 186 9.07 24.73 -9.48
CA PHE A 186 9.31 23.29 -9.64
C PHE A 186 8.56 22.52 -8.57
N ALA A 187 7.23 22.65 -8.53
CA ALA A 187 6.40 21.84 -7.65
C ALA A 187 6.15 20.46 -8.29
N ARG A 188 6.04 19.43 -7.46
CA ARG A 188 5.63 18.09 -7.90
C ARG A 188 4.20 18.17 -8.39
N THR A 189 3.97 17.91 -9.66
CA THR A 189 2.64 18.03 -10.27
C THR A 189 2.15 16.71 -10.82
N CYS A 190 0.88 16.47 -10.66
CA CYS A 190 0.14 15.48 -11.45
C CYS A 190 -0.57 16.23 -12.57
N ALA A 191 -0.90 15.56 -13.65
CA ALA A 191 -1.55 16.18 -14.79
C ALA A 191 -2.74 15.35 -15.23
N SER A 192 -3.69 15.97 -15.90
CA SER A 192 -4.87 15.32 -16.44
C SER A 192 -5.07 15.65 -17.91
N VAL A 193 -5.69 14.74 -18.64
CA VAL A 193 -6.01 14.94 -20.06
C VAL A 193 -7.51 14.77 -20.26
N GLN A 194 -8.16 15.83 -20.77
CA GLN A 194 -9.50 15.71 -21.31
C GLN A 194 -9.40 15.66 -22.84
N GLU A 195 -9.91 14.60 -23.43
CA GLU A 195 -10.13 14.52 -24.85
C GLU A 195 -11.59 14.91 -25.14
N GLU A 196 -11.80 16.06 -25.74
CA GLU A 196 -13.11 16.42 -26.27
C GLU A 196 -13.31 15.62 -27.56
N GLY A 197 -13.95 14.47 -27.43
CA GLY A 197 -14.42 13.75 -28.58
C GLY A 197 -15.63 14.47 -29.14
N ASN A 198 -15.49 15.16 -30.28
CA ASN A 198 -16.63 15.51 -31.09
C ASN A 198 -17.21 14.22 -31.65
N ALA A 199 -18.25 13.70 -30.97
CA ALA A 199 -19.19 12.83 -31.67
C ALA A 199 -19.60 13.58 -32.94
N THR A 200 -19.51 12.95 -34.08
CA THR A 200 -19.89 13.55 -35.35
C THR A 200 -21.24 14.23 -35.17
N GLU A 201 -21.39 15.44 -35.71
CA GLU A 201 -22.58 16.27 -35.59
C GLU A 201 -23.89 15.49 -35.82
N GLU A 202 -23.85 14.45 -36.63
CA GLU A 202 -25.00 13.57 -36.90
C GLU A 202 -25.49 12.78 -35.67
N ALA A 203 -24.59 12.40 -34.75
CA ALA A 203 -24.99 11.67 -33.53
C ALA A 203 -25.58 12.58 -32.46
N VAL A 204 -25.18 13.86 -32.45
CA VAL A 204 -25.73 14.87 -31.53
C VAL A 204 -27.14 15.27 -31.93
N HIS A 205 -27.39 15.46 -33.23
CA HIS A 205 -28.74 15.79 -33.74
C HIS A 205 -29.73 14.63 -33.52
N ALA A 206 -29.31 13.39 -33.64
CA ALA A 206 -30.17 12.23 -33.38
C ALA A 206 -30.59 12.13 -31.90
N SER A 207 -29.67 12.44 -30.97
CA SER A 207 -29.98 12.39 -29.55
C SER A 207 -30.83 13.57 -29.06
N GLU A 208 -30.62 14.76 -29.63
CA GLU A 208 -31.46 15.91 -29.31
C GLU A 208 -32.90 15.77 -29.88
N GLN A 209 -33.05 15.20 -31.07
CA GLN A 209 -34.38 14.95 -31.65
C GLN A 209 -35.16 13.93 -30.87
N VAL A 210 -34.50 12.86 -30.32
CA VAL A 210 -35.17 11.88 -29.48
C VAL A 210 -35.64 12.52 -28.16
N MET A 211 -34.82 13.39 -27.55
CA MET A 211 -35.22 14.10 -26.33
C MET A 211 -36.33 15.10 -26.53
N ILE A 212 -36.35 15.78 -27.66
CA ILE A 212 -37.41 16.77 -28.02
C ILE A 212 -38.72 16.05 -28.33
N MET A 213 -38.69 14.92 -29.03
CA MET A 213 -39.89 14.10 -29.28
C MET A 213 -40.46 13.47 -28.01
N GLU A 214 -39.65 13.13 -27.01
CA GLU A 214 -40.15 12.65 -25.73
C GLU A 214 -40.74 13.76 -24.86
N ALA A 215 -40.28 15.02 -24.99
CA ALA A 215 -40.82 16.16 -24.26
C ALA A 215 -42.14 16.69 -24.83
N GLU A 216 -42.35 16.62 -26.13
CA GLU A 216 -43.59 17.09 -26.78
C GLU A 216 -44.76 16.11 -26.66
N ASN A 217 -44.48 14.80 -26.45
CA ASN A 217 -45.54 13.78 -26.34
C ASN A 217 -46.12 13.66 -24.92
N ASN A 218 -45.60 14.42 -23.94
CA ASN A 218 -46.04 14.28 -22.54
C ASN A 218 -47.14 15.28 -22.12
N ASN A 219 -47.65 16.10 -23.06
CA ASN A 219 -48.69 17.10 -22.75
C ASN A 219 -50.09 16.68 -23.19
N GLY A 220 -50.48 15.52 -22.89
CA GLY A 220 -51.89 15.12 -23.01
C GLY A 220 -52.12 13.60 -23.07
N ARG A 221 -52.38 13.02 -21.96
CA ARG A 221 -53.35 11.98 -21.66
C ARG A 221 -52.99 11.06 -20.50
N ASN A 222 -53.89 11.03 -19.54
CA ASN A 222 -54.19 9.95 -18.56
C ASN A 222 -53.07 9.05 -18.07
N LYS A 223 -52.89 9.10 -16.77
CA LYS A 223 -52.16 8.11 -15.96
C LYS A 223 -52.52 6.66 -16.33
N ARG A 224 -51.75 6.04 -17.20
CA ARG A 224 -51.68 4.58 -17.27
C ARG A 224 -50.50 4.17 -16.38
N GLN A 225 -50.71 3.16 -15.55
CA GLN A 225 -49.66 2.54 -14.76
C GLN A 225 -48.43 2.31 -15.62
N ALA A 226 -47.31 2.88 -15.18
CA ALA A 226 -46.02 2.70 -15.84
C ALA A 226 -45.65 1.20 -15.65
N GLY A 227 -45.77 0.45 -16.72
CA GLY A 227 -45.11 -0.84 -16.80
C GLY A 227 -43.61 -0.61 -16.66
N VAL A 228 -42.98 -1.31 -15.75
CA VAL A 228 -41.53 -1.29 -15.59
C VAL A 228 -40.94 -1.72 -16.93
N GLY A 229 -40.37 -0.80 -17.69
CA GLY A 229 -39.59 -1.13 -18.88
C GLY A 229 -38.44 -2.06 -18.49
N PRO A 230 -37.87 -2.79 -19.45
CA PRO A 230 -36.67 -3.57 -19.14
C PRO A 230 -35.61 -2.71 -18.47
N PRO A 231 -34.98 -3.20 -17.40
CA PRO A 231 -33.96 -2.40 -16.71
C PRO A 231 -32.85 -1.99 -17.69
N ASP A 232 -32.41 -0.74 -17.59
CA ASP A 232 -31.30 -0.24 -18.41
C ASP A 232 -30.07 -1.14 -18.18
N PRO A 233 -29.59 -1.89 -19.18
CA PRO A 233 -28.46 -2.80 -18.98
C PRO A 233 -27.17 -2.08 -18.60
N TYR A 234 -27.13 -0.77 -18.78
CA TYR A 234 -25.96 0.08 -18.44
C TYR A 234 -26.20 0.89 -17.16
N GLY A 235 -27.34 0.72 -16.51
CA GLY A 235 -27.66 1.42 -15.26
C GLY A 235 -26.74 0.98 -14.12
N PHE A 236 -26.50 1.88 -13.18
CA PHE A 236 -25.72 1.57 -11.99
C PHE A 236 -26.37 0.40 -11.22
N SER A 237 -25.53 -0.55 -10.82
CA SER A 237 -25.93 -1.68 -9.96
C SER A 237 -25.14 -1.62 -8.65
N ALA A 238 -25.84 -1.61 -7.53
CA ALA A 238 -25.21 -1.62 -6.20
C ALA A 238 -24.41 -2.89 -5.94
N ALA A 239 -24.66 -3.98 -6.67
CA ALA A 239 -23.88 -5.21 -6.58
C ALA A 239 -22.52 -5.10 -7.28
N LYS A 240 -22.40 -4.26 -8.31
CA LYS A 240 -21.17 -4.12 -9.12
C LYS A 240 -20.26 -3.04 -8.53
N THR A 241 -19.39 -3.43 -7.61
CA THR A 241 -18.56 -2.49 -6.85
C THR A 241 -17.06 -2.57 -7.18
N ARG A 242 -16.65 -3.42 -8.11
CA ARG A 242 -15.23 -3.63 -8.43
C ARG A 242 -14.91 -3.24 -9.87
N CYS A 243 -13.93 -2.38 -10.04
CA CYS A 243 -13.34 -1.97 -11.32
C CYS A 243 -12.17 -2.93 -11.65
N PRO A 244 -12.30 -3.84 -12.63
CA PRO A 244 -11.20 -4.75 -12.99
C PRO A 244 -10.05 -4.02 -13.66
N LEU A 245 -8.84 -4.21 -13.12
CA LEU A 245 -7.61 -3.53 -13.55
C LEU A 245 -6.69 -4.43 -14.36
N LEU A 246 -6.09 -3.84 -15.40
CA LEU A 246 -4.86 -4.29 -16.03
C LEU A 246 -3.73 -3.40 -15.50
N LEU A 247 -2.71 -3.99 -14.90
CA LEU A 247 -1.50 -3.27 -14.44
C LEU A 247 -0.33 -3.68 -15.32
N VAL A 248 0.43 -2.70 -15.80
CA VAL A 248 1.57 -2.94 -16.66
C VAL A 248 2.80 -2.28 -16.05
N ALA A 249 3.86 -3.06 -15.84
CA ALA A 249 5.18 -2.54 -15.44
C ALA A 249 6.08 -2.54 -16.66
N ASP A 250 6.63 -1.40 -17.05
CA ASP A 250 7.61 -1.35 -18.12
C ASP A 250 8.97 -1.91 -17.66
N TYR A 251 9.92 -2.13 -18.60
CA TYR A 251 11.22 -2.72 -18.28
C TYR A 251 12.02 -1.87 -17.29
N ARG A 252 11.80 -0.55 -17.27
CA ARG A 252 12.48 0.36 -16.34
C ARG A 252 11.99 0.13 -14.92
N PHE A 253 10.66 0.09 -14.75
CA PHE A 253 10.05 -0.20 -13.46
C PHE A 253 10.45 -1.58 -12.93
N PHE A 254 10.43 -2.60 -13.81
CA PHE A 254 10.88 -3.95 -13.48
C PHE A 254 12.32 -3.95 -12.95
N ARG A 255 13.22 -3.25 -13.64
CA ARG A 255 14.64 -3.21 -13.26
C ARG A 255 14.85 -2.42 -11.96
N GLU A 256 14.24 -1.24 -11.86
CA GLU A 256 14.56 -0.25 -10.82
C GLU A 256 13.73 -0.45 -9.54
N MET A 257 12.42 -0.71 -9.65
CA MET A 257 11.53 -0.91 -8.51
C MET A 257 11.35 -2.39 -8.14
N GLY A 258 11.49 -3.26 -9.13
CA GLY A 258 11.41 -4.71 -8.96
C GLY A 258 12.76 -5.38 -8.71
N GLY A 259 13.87 -4.65 -8.85
CA GLY A 259 15.21 -5.24 -8.70
C GLY A 259 15.50 -6.35 -9.70
N GLY A 260 14.87 -6.34 -10.89
CA GLY A 260 15.01 -7.38 -11.90
C GLY A 260 14.29 -8.68 -11.59
N SER A 261 13.37 -8.66 -10.62
CA SER A 261 12.56 -9.83 -10.23
C SER A 261 11.10 -9.61 -10.60
N THR A 262 10.55 -10.48 -11.44
CA THR A 262 9.14 -10.43 -11.82
C THR A 262 8.24 -10.61 -10.60
N LYS A 263 8.58 -11.52 -9.70
CA LYS A 263 7.82 -11.77 -8.47
C LYS A 263 7.79 -10.52 -7.58
N THR A 264 8.93 -9.89 -7.35
CA THR A 264 9.03 -8.67 -6.54
C THR A 264 8.24 -7.51 -7.16
N THR A 265 8.28 -7.39 -8.49
CA THR A 265 7.51 -6.39 -9.25
C THR A 265 6.00 -6.61 -9.05
N ILE A 266 5.54 -7.85 -9.24
CA ILE A 266 4.12 -8.21 -9.10
C ILE A 266 3.65 -7.94 -7.66
N ASN A 267 4.43 -8.38 -6.67
CA ASN A 267 4.08 -8.21 -5.25
C ASN A 267 4.02 -6.72 -4.86
N TYR A 268 4.92 -5.90 -5.42
CA TYR A 268 4.89 -4.45 -5.21
C TYR A 268 3.58 -3.86 -5.74
N LEU A 269 3.20 -4.20 -6.99
CA LEU A 269 1.98 -3.68 -7.62
C LEU A 269 0.72 -4.13 -6.87
N ILE A 270 0.66 -5.39 -6.43
CA ILE A 270 -0.46 -5.90 -5.63
C ILE A 270 -0.58 -5.10 -4.32
N SER A 271 0.54 -4.94 -3.60
CA SER A 271 0.57 -4.20 -2.33
C SER A 271 0.15 -2.74 -2.50
N LEU A 272 0.61 -2.08 -3.55
CA LEU A 272 0.29 -0.67 -3.85
C LEU A 272 -1.22 -0.53 -4.13
N VAL A 273 -1.76 -1.36 -5.02
CA VAL A 273 -3.18 -1.27 -5.40
C VAL A 273 -4.09 -1.69 -4.24
N ASP A 274 -3.65 -2.61 -3.36
CA ASP A 274 -4.42 -2.97 -2.16
C ASP A 274 -4.60 -1.75 -1.23
N ARG A 275 -3.53 -0.96 -1.04
CA ARG A 275 -3.62 0.27 -0.23
C ARG A 275 -4.48 1.35 -0.90
N VAL A 276 -4.38 1.49 -2.21
CA VAL A 276 -5.24 2.41 -2.99
C VAL A 276 -6.70 1.95 -2.94
N HIS A 277 -6.95 0.64 -3.12
CA HIS A 277 -8.29 0.06 -2.99
C HIS A 277 -8.93 0.38 -1.63
N ALA A 278 -8.16 0.25 -0.55
CA ALA A 278 -8.64 0.53 0.80
C ALA A 278 -9.12 2.00 0.95
N LEU A 279 -8.42 2.95 0.31
CA LEU A 279 -8.80 4.37 0.30
C LEU A 279 -10.14 4.57 -0.41
N TYR A 280 -10.29 3.97 -1.59
CA TYR A 280 -11.52 4.07 -2.39
C TYR A 280 -12.71 3.37 -1.72
N ALA A 281 -12.49 2.17 -1.20
CA ALA A 281 -13.54 1.35 -0.56
C ALA A 281 -14.06 2.00 0.74
N ALA A 282 -13.20 2.75 1.45
CA ALA A 282 -13.60 3.50 2.64
C ALA A 282 -14.37 4.79 2.30
N THR A 283 -14.32 5.24 1.05
CA THR A 283 -14.96 6.50 0.61
C THR A 283 -16.45 6.30 0.39
N ILE A 284 -17.25 7.22 0.94
CA ILE A 284 -18.69 7.29 0.66
C ILE A 284 -18.90 8.39 -0.38
N TRP A 285 -19.37 7.99 -1.55
CA TRP A 285 -19.52 8.89 -2.70
C TRP A 285 -20.87 9.61 -2.61
N ARG A 286 -20.90 10.81 -2.02
CA ARG A 286 -22.09 11.63 -1.78
C ARG A 286 -22.05 12.91 -2.57
N ASP A 287 -23.23 13.54 -2.71
CA ASP A 287 -23.35 14.84 -3.36
C ASP A 287 -23.26 16.04 -2.39
N GLY A 288 -23.24 15.82 -1.10
CA GLY A 288 -23.16 16.91 -0.11
C GLY A 288 -24.48 17.56 0.27
N ASN A 289 -25.54 17.33 -0.47
CA ASN A 289 -26.90 17.81 -0.14
C ASN A 289 -27.61 16.75 0.71
N GLU A 290 -27.71 17.01 2.02
CA GLU A 290 -28.25 16.06 3.00
C GLU A 290 -29.75 15.77 2.85
N ASN A 291 -30.45 16.50 1.96
CA ASN A 291 -31.90 16.47 1.83
C ASN A 291 -32.42 15.49 0.75
N GLU A 292 -31.55 14.75 0.05
CA GLU A 292 -31.98 13.74 -0.93
C GLU A 292 -32.10 12.37 -0.30
N SER A 293 -33.25 12.09 0.31
CA SER A 293 -33.58 10.80 0.91
C SER A 293 -33.69 9.66 -0.13
N ASP A 294 -33.77 9.96 -1.40
CA ASP A 294 -34.06 8.98 -2.47
C ASP A 294 -32.85 8.63 -3.36
N SER A 295 -31.67 9.23 -3.12
CA SER A 295 -30.48 8.92 -3.92
C SER A 295 -29.73 7.70 -3.38
N PRO A 296 -29.27 6.78 -4.26
CA PRO A 296 -28.52 5.61 -3.79
C PRO A 296 -27.22 5.99 -3.11
N VAL A 297 -26.96 5.42 -1.96
CA VAL A 297 -25.69 5.57 -1.26
C VAL A 297 -24.65 4.70 -1.97
N LEU A 298 -23.63 5.34 -2.53
CA LEU A 298 -22.52 4.63 -3.18
C LEU A 298 -21.36 4.48 -2.18
N SER A 299 -21.10 3.25 -1.75
CA SER A 299 -20.03 2.93 -0.81
C SER A 299 -19.42 1.57 -1.14
N GLY A 300 -18.23 1.31 -0.63
CA GLY A 300 -17.53 0.05 -0.82
C GLY A 300 -17.02 -0.18 -2.26
N LEU A 301 -17.01 0.86 -3.11
CA LEU A 301 -16.50 0.74 -4.47
C LEU A 301 -14.98 0.80 -4.50
N GLY A 302 -14.36 -0.01 -5.35
CA GLY A 302 -12.90 -0.04 -5.46
C GLY A 302 -12.45 -0.90 -6.62
N PHE A 303 -11.32 -1.57 -6.47
CA PHE A 303 -10.61 -2.23 -7.56
C PHE A 303 -10.51 -3.74 -7.32
N VAL A 304 -10.29 -4.47 -8.41
CA VAL A 304 -9.87 -5.88 -8.42
C VAL A 304 -8.82 -6.02 -9.52
N ILE A 305 -7.70 -6.69 -9.24
CA ILE A 305 -6.62 -6.87 -10.23
C ILE A 305 -6.92 -8.14 -11.04
N LYS A 306 -7.14 -7.97 -12.34
CA LYS A 306 -7.45 -9.06 -13.25
C LYS A 306 -6.22 -9.57 -14.00
N LYS A 307 -5.29 -8.65 -14.40
CA LYS A 307 -4.05 -9.03 -15.08
C LYS A 307 -2.91 -8.11 -14.68
N ILE A 308 -1.71 -8.70 -14.52
CA ILE A 308 -0.44 -7.95 -14.38
C ILE A 308 0.49 -8.40 -15.51
N VAL A 309 1.06 -7.42 -16.20
CA VAL A 309 2.07 -7.63 -17.26
C VAL A 309 3.37 -6.95 -16.82
N VAL A 310 4.46 -7.72 -16.83
CA VAL A 310 5.79 -7.21 -16.45
C VAL A 310 6.71 -7.36 -17.66
N HIS A 311 7.12 -6.25 -18.25
CA HIS A 311 8.13 -6.25 -19.30
C HIS A 311 9.52 -6.44 -18.68
N THR A 312 10.20 -7.53 -19.01
CA THR A 312 11.53 -7.84 -18.49
C THR A 312 12.65 -7.20 -19.30
N GLU A 313 12.35 -6.84 -20.55
CA GLU A 313 13.26 -6.16 -21.47
C GLU A 313 12.53 -5.07 -22.23
N ALA A 314 13.28 -4.12 -22.79
CA ALA A 314 12.72 -3.12 -23.69
C ALA A 314 12.18 -3.81 -24.96
N THR A 315 10.98 -3.43 -25.37
CA THR A 315 10.35 -3.98 -26.60
C THR A 315 11.14 -3.53 -27.83
N ARG A 316 11.50 -4.48 -28.66
CA ARG A 316 12.16 -4.25 -29.95
C ARG A 316 11.14 -3.79 -30.97
N VAL A 317 11.31 -2.58 -31.49
CA VAL A 317 10.39 -1.98 -32.48
C VAL A 317 11.09 -1.80 -33.80
N ARG A 318 10.33 -1.81 -34.88
CA ARG A 318 10.84 -1.47 -36.23
C ARG A 318 11.10 0.05 -36.31
N GLU A 319 11.93 0.44 -37.26
CA GLU A 319 12.14 1.86 -37.54
C GLU A 319 10.79 2.58 -37.74
N SER A 320 10.61 3.71 -37.09
CA SER A 320 9.42 4.53 -37.11
C SER A 320 8.21 4.05 -36.31
N GLU A 321 8.28 2.87 -35.69
CA GLU A 321 7.23 2.40 -34.77
C GLU A 321 7.49 2.94 -33.35
N LEU A 322 6.41 3.19 -32.61
CA LEU A 322 6.48 3.60 -31.21
C LEU A 322 5.75 2.58 -30.34
N HIS A 323 6.41 2.16 -29.27
CA HIS A 323 5.84 1.30 -28.24
C HIS A 323 6.20 1.88 -26.88
N TYR A 324 5.26 1.90 -25.94
CA TYR A 324 5.47 2.51 -24.61
C TYR A 324 6.65 1.89 -23.86
N ASN A 325 6.96 0.62 -24.11
CA ASN A 325 8.04 -0.12 -23.45
C ASN A 325 9.36 -0.12 -24.24
N MET A 326 9.48 0.64 -25.35
CA MET A 326 10.72 0.69 -26.14
C MET A 326 11.85 1.42 -25.43
N GLU A 327 13.07 1.15 -25.83
CA GLU A 327 14.23 1.91 -25.36
C GLU A 327 14.22 3.30 -26.03
N LYS A 328 14.01 4.33 -25.20
CA LYS A 328 13.98 5.72 -25.66
C LYS A 328 14.51 6.60 -24.53
N PRO A 329 15.49 7.48 -24.80
CA PRO A 329 16.14 8.25 -23.73
C PRO A 329 15.21 9.16 -22.96
N THR A 330 14.28 9.81 -23.63
CA THR A 330 13.32 10.73 -23.01
C THR A 330 11.92 10.51 -23.59
N TRP A 331 10.92 10.62 -22.72
CA TRP A 331 9.53 10.55 -23.13
C TRP A 331 8.81 11.82 -22.66
N ASP A 332 8.07 12.42 -23.57
CA ASP A 332 7.01 13.33 -23.19
C ASP A 332 5.87 12.51 -22.58
N VAL A 333 5.34 12.95 -21.45
CA VAL A 333 4.38 12.15 -20.67
C VAL A 333 3.06 11.93 -21.42
N ARG A 334 2.57 12.93 -22.18
CA ARG A 334 1.34 12.83 -22.96
C ARG A 334 1.50 11.85 -24.12
N THR A 335 2.63 11.92 -24.80
CA THR A 335 2.99 10.98 -25.88
C THR A 335 3.08 9.56 -25.35
N LEU A 336 3.67 9.34 -24.17
CA LEU A 336 3.76 8.02 -23.55
C LEU A 336 2.37 7.46 -23.23
N LEU A 337 1.50 8.27 -22.64
CA LEU A 337 0.14 7.86 -22.31
C LEU A 337 -0.66 7.55 -23.59
N GLU A 338 -0.55 8.37 -24.64
CA GLU A 338 -1.22 8.12 -25.91
C GLU A 338 -0.74 6.79 -26.54
N VAL A 339 0.58 6.54 -26.57
CA VAL A 339 1.13 5.29 -27.13
C VAL A 339 0.65 4.09 -26.30
N PHE A 340 0.63 4.21 -24.97
CA PHE A 340 0.10 3.17 -24.08
C PHE A 340 -1.39 2.91 -24.34
N SER A 341 -2.16 3.95 -24.62
CA SER A 341 -3.59 3.82 -24.87
C SER A 341 -3.95 3.14 -26.21
N ARG A 342 -2.96 2.83 -27.06
CA ARG A 342 -3.17 2.10 -28.34
C ARG A 342 -3.29 0.59 -28.14
N GLU A 343 -3.03 0.08 -26.93
CA GLU A 343 -3.02 -1.36 -26.65
C GLU A 343 -4.44 -1.94 -26.69
N TYR A 344 -4.69 -2.82 -27.63
CA TYR A 344 -6.00 -3.45 -27.87
C TYR A 344 -6.56 -4.17 -26.64
N SER A 345 -5.67 -4.75 -25.82
CA SER A 345 -6.06 -5.49 -24.61
C SER A 345 -6.83 -4.61 -23.59
N HIS A 346 -6.65 -3.29 -23.63
CA HIS A 346 -7.31 -2.39 -22.66
C HIS A 346 -8.84 -2.45 -22.69
N LYS A 347 -9.41 -2.83 -23.83
CA LYS A 347 -10.88 -2.94 -23.99
C LYS A 347 -11.54 -3.91 -23.00
N ASP A 348 -10.79 -4.89 -22.49
CA ASP A 348 -11.28 -5.97 -21.65
C ASP A 348 -11.24 -5.62 -20.15
N TYR A 349 -10.84 -4.40 -19.80
CA TYR A 349 -10.66 -3.94 -18.44
C TYR A 349 -11.41 -2.62 -18.20
N CYS A 350 -11.81 -2.43 -16.95
CA CYS A 350 -12.35 -1.13 -16.51
C CYS A 350 -11.29 -0.03 -16.71
N LEU A 351 -10.05 -0.31 -16.28
CA LEU A 351 -8.90 0.59 -16.43
C LEU A 351 -7.62 -0.19 -16.71
N ALA A 352 -6.70 0.43 -17.46
CA ALA A 352 -5.33 -0.03 -17.66
C ALA A 352 -4.37 1.02 -17.09
N HIS A 353 -3.40 0.60 -16.28
CA HIS A 353 -2.48 1.53 -15.63
C HIS A 353 -1.03 1.11 -15.83
N LEU A 354 -0.20 2.04 -16.35
CA LEU A 354 1.23 1.83 -16.63
C LEU A 354 2.06 2.34 -15.45
N PHE A 355 2.97 1.51 -14.97
CA PHE A 355 3.98 1.88 -13.98
C PHE A 355 5.34 1.95 -14.68
N THR A 356 6.04 3.08 -14.50
CA THR A 356 7.32 3.36 -15.16
C THR A 356 8.31 4.00 -14.18
N ASP A 357 9.60 3.98 -14.52
CA ASP A 357 10.66 4.67 -13.74
C ASP A 357 11.27 5.80 -14.58
N ILE A 358 10.45 6.54 -15.32
CA ILE A 358 10.87 7.65 -16.18
C ILE A 358 10.78 8.96 -15.40
N LYS A 359 11.85 9.76 -15.45
CA LYS A 359 11.82 11.15 -14.99
C LYS A 359 11.18 12.01 -16.09
N PHE A 360 10.00 12.55 -15.82
CA PHE A 360 9.32 13.46 -16.75
C PHE A 360 9.71 14.93 -16.50
N GLU A 361 9.63 15.73 -17.56
CA GLU A 361 9.84 17.18 -17.46
C GLU A 361 8.74 17.81 -16.61
N GLY A 362 9.05 18.91 -15.95
CA GLY A 362 8.11 19.63 -15.08
C GLY A 362 7.78 18.94 -13.78
N GLY A 363 8.44 17.82 -13.46
CA GLY A 363 8.21 17.10 -12.19
C GLY A 363 6.95 16.28 -12.14
N ILE A 364 6.36 15.99 -13.31
CA ILE A 364 5.11 15.21 -13.41
C ILE A 364 5.35 13.79 -12.90
N LEU A 365 4.50 13.35 -11.98
CA LEU A 365 4.56 12.01 -11.38
C LEU A 365 3.53 11.05 -11.97
N GLY A 366 2.50 11.58 -12.63
CA GLY A 366 1.48 10.76 -13.26
C GLY A 366 0.64 11.54 -14.25
N LEU A 367 -0.14 10.79 -15.04
CA LEU A 367 -1.05 11.36 -16.04
C LEU A 367 -2.15 10.36 -16.34
N ALA A 368 -3.40 10.82 -16.41
CA ALA A 368 -4.52 9.96 -16.72
C ALA A 368 -5.59 10.68 -17.54
N TYR A 369 -6.35 9.92 -18.31
CA TYR A 369 -7.54 10.44 -19.01
C TYR A 369 -8.71 10.59 -18.03
N VAL A 370 -9.32 11.75 -18.00
CA VAL A 370 -10.39 12.08 -17.06
C VAL A 370 -11.72 11.45 -17.51
N GLY A 371 -12.39 10.78 -16.58
CA GLY A 371 -13.74 10.26 -16.80
C GLY A 371 -14.78 11.38 -16.89
N SER A 372 -15.80 11.19 -17.73
CA SER A 372 -16.89 12.13 -17.88
C SER A 372 -18.24 11.46 -17.66
N PRO A 373 -19.22 12.12 -17.04
CA PRO A 373 -20.55 11.52 -16.82
C PRO A 373 -21.39 11.44 -18.10
N ARG A 374 -20.97 12.09 -19.18
CA ARG A 374 -21.69 11.99 -20.47
C ARG A 374 -21.58 10.55 -20.99
N ARG A 375 -22.70 9.95 -21.36
CA ARG A 375 -22.80 8.52 -21.67
C ARG A 375 -21.83 8.06 -22.76
N ASN A 376 -21.64 8.86 -23.80
CA ASN A 376 -20.80 8.50 -24.96
C ASN A 376 -19.44 9.24 -24.98
N SER A 377 -19.09 9.96 -23.92
CA SER A 377 -17.79 10.59 -23.84
C SER A 377 -16.68 9.55 -23.71
N VAL A 378 -15.53 9.87 -24.24
CA VAL A 378 -14.33 9.05 -24.15
C VAL A 378 -13.47 9.52 -22.96
N GLY A 379 -12.69 8.60 -22.40
CA GLY A 379 -11.81 8.86 -21.25
C GLY A 379 -12.34 8.29 -19.95
N GLY A 380 -11.43 7.74 -19.16
CA GLY A 380 -11.70 7.21 -17.83
C GLY A 380 -12.40 5.86 -17.85
N ILE A 381 -13.05 5.54 -16.73
CA ILE A 381 -13.67 4.21 -16.51
C ILE A 381 -14.70 3.87 -17.62
N CYS A 382 -14.67 2.60 -18.02
CA CYS A 382 -15.67 2.00 -18.91
C CYS A 382 -15.87 2.77 -20.23
N THR A 383 -14.80 3.39 -20.74
CA THR A 383 -14.86 4.22 -21.95
C THR A 383 -14.94 3.33 -23.21
N PRO A 384 -15.70 3.76 -24.25
CA PRO A 384 -15.68 3.05 -25.54
C PRO A 384 -14.39 3.32 -26.32
N GLU A 385 -14.19 2.56 -27.38
CA GLU A 385 -13.11 2.77 -28.34
C GLU A 385 -13.19 4.18 -28.94
N TYR A 386 -12.05 4.79 -29.17
CA TYR A 386 -11.94 6.12 -29.75
C TYR A 386 -10.96 6.12 -30.92
N PHE A 387 -11.42 6.55 -32.09
CA PHE A 387 -10.57 6.59 -33.28
C PHE A 387 -10.05 8.02 -33.47
N LYS A 388 -8.72 8.17 -33.52
CA LYS A 388 -8.05 9.47 -33.68
C LYS A 388 -6.76 9.32 -34.48
N SER A 389 -6.60 10.13 -35.51
CA SER A 389 -5.35 10.24 -36.29
C SER A 389 -4.83 8.89 -36.82
N GLY A 390 -5.74 7.99 -37.23
CA GLY A 390 -5.37 6.68 -37.78
C GLY A 390 -5.16 5.56 -36.76
N TYR A 391 -5.35 5.86 -35.46
CA TYR A 391 -5.20 4.87 -34.39
C TYR A 391 -6.52 4.68 -33.64
N THR A 392 -6.78 3.46 -33.20
CA THR A 392 -7.80 3.19 -32.20
C THR A 392 -7.15 3.37 -30.83
N LEU A 393 -7.75 4.19 -29.97
CA LEU A 393 -7.29 4.52 -28.63
C LEU A 393 -8.28 3.96 -27.60
N TYR A 394 -7.76 3.46 -26.49
CA TYR A 394 -8.51 2.98 -25.33
C TYR A 394 -8.20 3.93 -24.17
N LEU A 395 -9.01 4.99 -24.03
CA LEU A 395 -8.74 6.09 -23.11
C LEU A 395 -9.14 5.77 -21.64
N ASN A 396 -9.33 4.50 -21.32
CA ASN A 396 -9.41 3.98 -19.95
C ASN A 396 -8.00 3.73 -19.38
N SER A 397 -7.10 4.69 -19.60
CA SER A 397 -5.67 4.53 -19.36
C SER A 397 -5.13 5.63 -18.46
N GLY A 398 -4.10 5.28 -17.69
CA GLY A 398 -3.32 6.20 -16.86
C GLY A 398 -1.91 5.65 -16.66
N LEU A 399 -1.04 6.48 -16.10
CA LEU A 399 0.31 6.05 -15.75
C LEU A 399 0.80 6.73 -14.47
N SER A 400 1.72 6.06 -13.78
CA SER A 400 2.43 6.58 -12.61
C SER A 400 3.93 6.34 -12.77
N SER A 401 4.75 7.33 -12.40
CA SER A 401 6.21 7.21 -12.39
C SER A 401 6.74 7.09 -10.97
N SER A 402 7.77 6.27 -10.80
CA SER A 402 8.52 6.16 -9.55
C SER A 402 9.66 7.17 -9.43
N ARG A 403 9.82 8.13 -10.38
CA ARG A 403 10.88 9.14 -10.32
C ARG A 403 10.32 10.56 -10.30
N ASN A 404 10.78 11.33 -9.30
CA ASN A 404 10.45 12.75 -9.18
C ASN A 404 11.35 13.61 -10.10
N HIS A 405 11.14 14.93 -10.08
CA HIS A 405 11.86 15.87 -10.94
C HIS A 405 13.37 15.97 -10.62
N TYR A 406 13.79 15.54 -9.44
CA TYR A 406 15.22 15.44 -9.11
C TYR A 406 15.85 14.15 -9.63
N GLY A 407 15.04 13.22 -10.16
CA GLY A 407 15.49 11.89 -10.56
C GLY A 407 15.60 10.91 -9.39
N GLN A 408 15.07 11.29 -8.23
CA GLN A 408 15.02 10.42 -7.04
C GLN A 408 13.79 9.53 -7.09
N ARG A 409 13.90 8.34 -6.53
CA ARG A 409 12.73 7.44 -6.43
C ARG A 409 11.79 7.92 -5.33
N VAL A 410 10.52 7.92 -5.66
CA VAL A 410 9.46 8.24 -4.70
C VAL A 410 9.35 7.11 -3.67
N VAL A 411 9.11 7.46 -2.42
CA VAL A 411 8.87 6.47 -1.37
C VAL A 411 7.47 5.84 -1.54
N THR A 412 7.28 4.65 -0.97
CA THR A 412 6.04 3.87 -1.13
C THR A 412 4.78 4.71 -0.82
N ARG A 413 4.82 5.50 0.25
CA ARG A 413 3.69 6.37 0.61
C ARG A 413 3.32 7.37 -0.49
N GLU A 414 4.31 7.98 -1.10
CA GLU A 414 4.10 8.94 -2.21
C GLU A 414 3.55 8.22 -3.45
N ALA A 415 4.11 7.04 -3.77
CA ALA A 415 3.64 6.22 -4.90
C ALA A 415 2.16 5.84 -4.77
N ASP A 416 1.71 5.50 -3.54
CA ASP A 416 0.30 5.19 -3.26
C ASP A 416 -0.60 6.38 -3.58
N LEU A 417 -0.21 7.60 -3.13
CA LEU A 417 -1.02 8.81 -3.31
C LEU A 417 -1.04 9.25 -4.78
N VAL A 418 0.10 9.16 -5.48
CA VAL A 418 0.17 9.44 -6.92
C VAL A 418 -0.78 8.51 -7.69
N THR A 419 -0.68 7.21 -7.43
CA THR A 419 -1.53 6.22 -8.13
C THR A 419 -3.02 6.44 -7.79
N ALA A 420 -3.33 6.72 -6.51
CA ALA A 420 -4.71 7.02 -6.11
C ALA A 420 -5.24 8.29 -6.80
N HIS A 421 -4.41 9.30 -6.98
CA HIS A 421 -4.75 10.56 -7.67
C HIS A 421 -5.05 10.28 -9.15
N GLU A 422 -4.16 9.56 -9.86
CA GLU A 422 -4.35 9.27 -11.30
C GLU A 422 -5.61 8.42 -11.55
N LEU A 423 -5.86 7.45 -10.68
CA LEU A 423 -7.11 6.67 -10.74
C LEU A 423 -8.33 7.55 -10.42
N GLY A 424 -8.16 8.60 -9.61
CA GLY A 424 -9.21 9.60 -9.35
C GLY A 424 -9.60 10.36 -10.62
N HIS A 425 -8.60 10.72 -11.44
CA HIS A 425 -8.87 11.30 -12.78
C HIS A 425 -9.67 10.30 -13.64
N ASN A 426 -9.22 9.06 -13.71
CA ASN A 426 -9.92 8.03 -14.46
C ASN A 426 -11.37 7.82 -13.96
N TRP A 427 -11.64 8.02 -12.66
CA TRP A 427 -12.98 7.91 -12.07
C TRP A 427 -13.82 9.17 -12.28
N GLY A 428 -13.25 10.28 -12.77
CA GLY A 428 -14.00 11.46 -13.19
C GLY A 428 -13.72 12.74 -12.42
N SER A 429 -12.67 12.77 -11.60
CA SER A 429 -12.28 14.00 -10.92
C SER A 429 -11.26 14.77 -11.75
N GLU A 430 -11.49 16.05 -11.93
CA GLU A 430 -10.45 17.00 -12.28
C GLU A 430 -9.66 17.36 -11.03
N HIS A 431 -8.66 18.22 -11.14
CA HIS A 431 -7.99 18.79 -9.99
C HIS A 431 -8.95 19.61 -9.13
N ASP A 432 -8.78 19.55 -7.82
CA ASP A 432 -9.59 20.35 -6.90
C ASP A 432 -9.36 21.84 -7.15
N PRO A 433 -10.43 22.62 -7.34
CA PRO A 433 -10.30 24.06 -7.52
C PRO A 433 -9.87 24.76 -6.22
N ASP A 434 -9.27 25.94 -6.34
CA ASP A 434 -8.84 26.75 -5.20
C ASP A 434 -10.05 27.41 -4.50
N LEU A 435 -10.98 26.56 -4.03
CA LEU A 435 -12.15 26.96 -3.24
C LEU A 435 -11.98 26.45 -1.80
N PRO A 436 -12.39 27.20 -0.78
CA PRO A 436 -12.18 26.79 0.62
C PRO A 436 -12.75 25.41 0.96
N GLU A 437 -13.83 24.97 0.31
CA GLU A 437 -14.41 23.64 0.56
C GLU A 437 -13.58 22.50 -0.07
N CYS A 438 -12.82 22.79 -1.16
CA CYS A 438 -12.12 21.74 -1.92
C CYS A 438 -10.60 21.84 -1.82
N SER A 439 -10.07 23.01 -1.38
CA SER A 439 -8.64 23.22 -1.11
C SER A 439 -8.46 24.00 0.19
N PRO A 440 -8.86 23.44 1.35
CA PRO A 440 -8.73 24.15 2.62
C PRO A 440 -7.26 24.26 3.05
N PRO A 441 -6.91 25.27 3.86
CA PRO A 441 -5.57 25.43 4.38
C PRO A 441 -5.22 24.30 5.39
N ALA A 442 -3.94 24.15 5.71
CA ALA A 442 -3.45 23.12 6.64
C ALA A 442 -4.15 23.17 8.00
N SER A 443 -4.51 24.38 8.49
CA SER A 443 -5.26 24.54 9.73
C SER A 443 -6.66 23.91 9.74
N GLN A 444 -7.20 23.61 8.55
CA GLN A 444 -8.49 22.94 8.36
C GLN A 444 -8.33 21.53 7.76
N GLY A 445 -7.16 20.93 7.92
CA GLY A 445 -6.86 19.57 7.50
C GLY A 445 -6.08 19.44 6.18
N GLY A 446 -5.74 20.56 5.53
CA GLY A 446 -4.92 20.59 4.33
C GLY A 446 -5.66 20.17 3.05
N SER A 447 -4.96 20.24 1.94
CA SER A 447 -5.47 19.90 0.61
C SER A 447 -5.90 18.44 0.52
N TYR A 448 -6.88 18.17 -0.32
CA TYR A 448 -7.38 16.82 -0.59
C TYR A 448 -6.53 16.10 -1.65
N LEU A 449 -6.85 14.82 -1.87
CA LEU A 449 -6.11 13.92 -2.76
C LEU A 449 -5.99 14.46 -4.19
N MET A 450 -7.05 15.09 -4.72
CA MET A 450 -7.08 15.57 -6.11
C MET A 450 -6.55 17.00 -6.26
N TYR A 451 -5.84 17.54 -5.27
CA TYR A 451 -5.19 18.83 -5.41
C TYR A 451 -4.12 18.78 -6.50
N THR A 452 -3.90 19.91 -7.21
CA THR A 452 -2.99 20.02 -8.36
C THR A 452 -1.55 19.58 -8.06
N TYR A 453 -1.11 19.84 -6.85
CA TYR A 453 0.24 19.44 -6.41
C TYR A 453 0.16 18.20 -5.54
N SER A 454 1.12 17.31 -5.72
CA SER A 454 1.21 16.09 -4.92
C SER A 454 1.13 16.41 -3.42
N VAL A 455 0.20 15.76 -2.72
CA VAL A 455 -0.02 15.97 -1.29
C VAL A 455 0.92 15.08 -0.47
N SER A 456 1.27 15.54 0.73
CA SER A 456 2.24 14.86 1.60
C SER A 456 1.71 13.57 2.21
N GLY A 457 0.38 13.43 2.28
CA GLY A 457 -0.27 12.35 3.03
C GLY A 457 -0.22 12.57 4.55
N TYR A 458 0.34 13.68 5.01
CA TYR A 458 0.44 14.03 6.43
C TYR A 458 -0.86 14.66 6.96
N ASP A 459 -1.39 15.63 6.23
CA ASP A 459 -2.63 16.30 6.63
C ASP A 459 -3.82 15.33 6.53
N VAL A 460 -4.82 15.57 7.36
CA VAL A 460 -5.99 14.69 7.53
C VAL A 460 -6.75 14.48 6.21
N ASN A 461 -6.75 15.51 5.34
CA ASN A 461 -7.49 15.47 4.07
C ASN A 461 -6.70 14.85 2.91
N ASN A 462 -5.38 14.71 3.03
CA ASN A 462 -4.53 14.24 1.93
C ASN A 462 -4.91 12.83 1.40
N LYS A 463 -5.58 12.04 2.23
CA LYS A 463 -6.02 10.67 1.89
C LYS A 463 -7.53 10.59 1.66
N LYS A 464 -8.17 11.72 1.38
CA LYS A 464 -9.62 11.81 1.14
C LYS A 464 -9.88 12.57 -0.17
N PHE A 465 -11.02 12.31 -0.74
CA PHE A 465 -11.55 13.11 -1.84
C PHE A 465 -12.26 14.35 -1.30
N SER A 466 -12.08 15.47 -1.97
CA SER A 466 -12.78 16.73 -1.64
C SER A 466 -14.27 16.61 -1.94
N PRO A 467 -15.10 17.49 -1.40
CA PRO A 467 -16.51 17.54 -1.82
C PRO A 467 -16.69 17.74 -3.33
N CYS A 468 -15.79 18.48 -4.00
CA CYS A 468 -15.80 18.67 -5.47
C CYS A 468 -15.56 17.34 -6.18
N SER A 469 -14.51 16.62 -5.79
CA SER A 469 -14.14 15.32 -6.35
C SER A 469 -15.22 14.28 -6.10
N LEU A 470 -15.81 14.26 -4.90
CA LEU A 470 -16.89 13.32 -4.56
C LEU A 470 -18.10 13.51 -5.51
N ARG A 471 -18.50 14.77 -5.77
CA ARG A 471 -19.62 15.08 -6.68
C ARG A 471 -19.32 14.63 -8.11
N SER A 472 -18.14 14.98 -8.64
CA SER A 472 -17.79 14.65 -10.04
C SER A 472 -17.63 13.13 -10.24
N ILE A 473 -16.95 12.43 -9.34
CA ILE A 473 -16.76 10.96 -9.42
C ILE A 473 -18.11 10.26 -9.30
N ARG A 474 -18.97 10.70 -8.36
CA ARG A 474 -20.31 10.12 -8.19
C ARG A 474 -21.13 10.17 -9.49
N ALA A 475 -21.10 11.31 -10.19
CA ALA A 475 -21.81 11.48 -11.46
C ALA A 475 -21.32 10.48 -12.51
N VAL A 476 -20.00 10.25 -12.60
CA VAL A 476 -19.41 9.29 -13.56
C VAL A 476 -19.77 7.85 -13.17
N LEU A 477 -19.71 7.52 -11.88
CA LEU A 477 -20.08 6.17 -11.39
C LEU A 477 -21.52 5.81 -11.75
N LEU A 478 -22.44 6.73 -11.50
CA LEU A 478 -23.86 6.52 -11.83
C LEU A 478 -24.08 6.33 -13.34
N ALA A 479 -23.31 7.04 -14.18
CA ALA A 479 -23.47 7.02 -15.64
C ALA A 479 -22.75 5.84 -16.32
N LYS A 480 -21.65 5.35 -15.77
CA LYS A 480 -20.75 4.42 -16.49
C LYS A 480 -20.42 3.12 -15.77
N ALA A 481 -20.43 3.09 -14.43
CA ALA A 481 -19.94 1.92 -13.70
C ALA A 481 -20.66 0.62 -14.09
N GLY A 482 -21.95 0.68 -14.36
CA GLY A 482 -22.74 -0.48 -14.78
C GLY A 482 -22.20 -1.25 -15.99
N ARG A 483 -21.42 -0.57 -16.84
CA ARG A 483 -20.90 -1.14 -18.11
C ARG A 483 -19.74 -2.11 -17.91
N CYS A 484 -18.83 -1.81 -16.96
CA CYS A 484 -17.59 -2.58 -16.84
C CYS A 484 -17.22 -3.00 -15.41
N PHE A 485 -17.90 -2.44 -14.39
CA PHE A 485 -17.69 -2.89 -13.01
C PHE A 485 -18.26 -4.31 -12.86
N THR A 486 -17.58 -5.09 -12.03
CA THR A 486 -18.01 -6.44 -11.65
C THR A 486 -18.49 -6.45 -10.21
N GLU A 487 -19.22 -7.48 -9.86
CA GLU A 487 -19.55 -7.74 -8.48
C GLU A 487 -18.27 -8.09 -7.70
N PRO A 488 -18.19 -7.76 -6.41
CA PRO A 488 -17.13 -8.31 -5.58
C PRO A 488 -17.18 -9.81 -5.74
N GLU A 489 -16.07 -10.43 -5.92
CA GLU A 489 -16.08 -11.86 -6.19
C GLU A 489 -16.72 -12.62 -5.05
N GLU A 490 -17.86 -13.19 -5.33
CA GLU A 490 -18.35 -14.32 -4.56
C GLU A 490 -17.32 -15.43 -4.76
N SER A 491 -16.98 -16.05 -3.68
CA SER A 491 -16.17 -17.23 -3.54
C SER A 491 -15.96 -18.07 -4.80
N PHE A 492 -14.74 -18.38 -5.15
CA PHE A 492 -14.48 -19.46 -6.09
C PHE A 492 -14.05 -20.72 -5.33
N CYS A 493 -14.69 -21.79 -5.67
CA CYS A 493 -14.40 -23.10 -5.07
C CYS A 493 -12.98 -23.55 -5.39
N GLY A 494 -12.17 -23.86 -4.37
CA GLY A 494 -10.80 -24.31 -4.50
C GLY A 494 -9.76 -23.39 -3.86
N ASN A 495 -10.18 -22.38 -3.11
CA ASN A 495 -9.28 -21.43 -2.46
C ASN A 495 -9.03 -21.73 -0.96
N LEU A 496 -9.56 -22.84 -0.43
CA LEU A 496 -9.52 -23.26 0.98
C LEU A 496 -10.32 -22.36 1.94
N ARG A 497 -11.25 -21.57 1.41
CA ARG A 497 -12.11 -20.68 2.21
C ARG A 497 -13.56 -20.94 1.86
N VAL A 498 -14.37 -21.15 2.87
CA VAL A 498 -15.83 -21.27 2.68
C VAL A 498 -16.40 -19.86 2.60
N GLU A 499 -16.90 -19.48 1.45
CA GLU A 499 -17.38 -18.13 1.15
C GLU A 499 -18.74 -18.18 0.45
N GLY A 500 -19.52 -17.12 0.60
CA GLY A 500 -20.80 -16.98 -0.10
C GLY A 500 -21.76 -18.15 0.13
N LYS A 501 -22.01 -18.93 -0.91
CA LYS A 501 -22.94 -20.08 -0.89
C LYS A 501 -22.26 -21.43 -0.71
N GLU A 502 -20.94 -21.45 -0.52
CA GLU A 502 -20.18 -22.68 -0.35
C GLU A 502 -20.45 -23.32 1.01
N GLU A 503 -20.52 -24.64 1.03
CA GLU A 503 -20.67 -25.43 2.26
C GLU A 503 -19.33 -25.90 2.80
N CYS A 504 -18.31 -25.95 1.93
CA CYS A 504 -16.94 -26.37 2.22
C CYS A 504 -16.04 -25.89 1.10
N ASP A 505 -14.73 -25.90 1.33
CA ASP A 505 -13.73 -25.72 0.27
C ASP A 505 -12.46 -26.49 0.65
N ALA A 506 -12.15 -27.53 -0.11
CA ALA A 506 -10.99 -28.39 0.12
C ALA A 506 -9.75 -27.96 -0.70
N GLY A 507 -9.79 -26.78 -1.30
CA GLY A 507 -8.69 -26.27 -2.12
C GLY A 507 -8.52 -27.11 -3.38
N LEU A 508 -7.28 -27.22 -3.84
CA LEU A 508 -6.94 -28.01 -5.04
C LEU A 508 -7.44 -29.45 -4.97
N LEU A 509 -7.44 -30.07 -3.79
CA LEU A 509 -7.99 -31.43 -3.62
C LEU A 509 -9.48 -31.46 -3.93
N GLY A 510 -10.20 -30.40 -3.56
CA GLY A 510 -11.61 -30.24 -3.90
C GLY A 510 -11.81 -30.06 -5.40
N SER A 511 -11.08 -29.16 -6.03
CA SER A 511 -11.20 -28.88 -7.47
C SER A 511 -10.82 -30.09 -8.34
N GLU A 512 -9.92 -30.96 -7.86
CA GLU A 512 -9.60 -32.24 -8.51
C GLU A 512 -10.58 -33.36 -8.16
N ASP A 513 -11.59 -33.07 -7.33
CA ASP A 513 -12.61 -34.01 -6.85
C ASP A 513 -12.04 -35.15 -5.98
N ASN A 514 -10.91 -34.89 -5.34
CA ASN A 514 -10.16 -35.89 -4.55
C ASN A 514 -10.35 -35.76 -3.02
N ASP A 515 -11.20 -34.84 -2.56
CA ASP A 515 -11.46 -34.68 -1.13
C ASP A 515 -12.66 -35.55 -0.71
N SER A 516 -12.58 -36.15 0.48
CA SER A 516 -13.61 -37.07 0.99
C SER A 516 -14.84 -36.35 1.53
N CYS A 517 -14.71 -35.07 1.94
CA CYS A 517 -15.80 -34.31 2.57
C CYS A 517 -16.44 -33.30 1.63
N CYS A 518 -15.67 -32.78 0.67
CA CYS A 518 -16.05 -31.65 -0.18
C CYS A 518 -15.93 -32.04 -1.67
N ASP A 519 -16.93 -31.70 -2.46
CA ASP A 519 -16.89 -31.93 -3.90
C ASP A 519 -16.26 -30.75 -4.66
N LYS A 520 -16.08 -30.89 -5.96
CA LYS A 520 -15.47 -29.86 -6.82
C LYS A 520 -16.33 -28.60 -7.02
N PHE A 521 -17.56 -28.62 -6.52
CA PHE A 521 -18.47 -27.47 -6.54
C PHE A 521 -18.63 -26.84 -5.16
N CYS A 522 -17.76 -27.22 -4.22
CA CYS A 522 -17.76 -26.74 -2.83
C CYS A 522 -19.03 -27.06 -2.05
N ASN A 523 -19.63 -28.19 -2.34
CA ASN A 523 -20.74 -28.74 -1.56
C ASN A 523 -20.24 -29.94 -0.75
N LEU A 524 -20.82 -30.12 0.45
CA LEU A 524 -20.53 -31.30 1.27
C LEU A 524 -21.06 -32.59 0.59
N ARG A 525 -20.27 -33.65 0.60
CA ARG A 525 -20.63 -34.97 0.06
C ARG A 525 -21.61 -35.69 0.98
N ARG A 526 -22.80 -35.10 1.12
CA ARG A 526 -23.86 -35.66 1.99
C ARG A 526 -24.29 -37.07 1.58
N ASN A 527 -24.23 -37.37 0.29
CA ASN A 527 -24.50 -38.72 -0.24
C ASN A 527 -23.47 -39.75 0.26
N GLN A 528 -22.30 -39.30 0.71
CA GLN A 528 -21.26 -40.15 1.33
C GLN A 528 -21.21 -39.99 2.85
N GLY A 529 -22.18 -39.27 3.44
CA GLY A 529 -22.34 -39.10 4.87
C GLY A 529 -21.61 -37.89 5.46
N ALA A 530 -21.01 -37.02 4.63
CA ALA A 530 -20.30 -35.86 5.13
C ALA A 530 -21.26 -34.80 5.71
N VAL A 531 -20.98 -34.32 6.92
CA VAL A 531 -21.78 -33.28 7.60
C VAL A 531 -20.94 -32.02 7.84
N CYS A 532 -19.62 -32.07 7.57
CA CYS A 532 -18.70 -30.95 7.68
C CYS A 532 -17.43 -31.28 6.88
N SER A 533 -16.50 -30.33 6.79
CA SER A 533 -15.21 -30.55 6.15
C SER A 533 -14.04 -30.32 7.13
N ASP A 534 -13.15 -31.31 7.23
CA ASP A 534 -11.94 -31.25 8.06
C ASP A 534 -11.01 -30.09 7.64
N LYS A 535 -11.11 -29.67 6.37
CA LYS A 535 -10.26 -28.58 5.82
C LYS A 535 -10.72 -27.19 6.30
N ASN A 536 -12.00 -27.06 6.59
CA ASN A 536 -12.61 -25.75 6.87
C ASN A 536 -13.00 -25.58 8.35
N SER A 537 -13.30 -26.69 9.03
CA SER A 537 -13.99 -26.65 10.32
C SER A 537 -13.16 -27.32 11.43
N PRO A 538 -12.75 -26.55 12.46
CA PRO A 538 -11.93 -27.08 13.53
C PRO A 538 -12.61 -28.10 14.44
N CYS A 539 -13.95 -28.22 14.39
CA CYS A 539 -14.71 -29.24 15.11
C CYS A 539 -15.24 -30.33 14.18
N CYS A 540 -14.51 -30.56 13.07
CA CYS A 540 -14.77 -31.61 12.11
C CYS A 540 -13.60 -32.57 12.05
N LYS A 541 -13.90 -33.87 11.95
CA LYS A 541 -12.88 -34.91 11.76
C LYS A 541 -13.50 -36.07 10.98
N ASN A 542 -12.83 -36.47 9.90
CA ASN A 542 -13.30 -37.50 8.99
C ASN A 542 -14.75 -37.21 8.50
N CYS A 543 -14.99 -35.95 8.11
CA CYS A 543 -16.25 -35.43 7.59
C CYS A 543 -17.41 -35.46 8.62
N MET A 544 -17.14 -35.73 9.90
CA MET A 544 -18.14 -35.83 10.98
C MET A 544 -17.83 -34.85 12.11
N LEU A 545 -18.87 -34.42 12.82
CA LEU A 545 -18.72 -33.52 13.98
C LEU A 545 -17.94 -34.20 15.10
N MET A 546 -16.99 -33.46 15.66
CA MET A 546 -16.24 -33.92 16.83
C MET A 546 -17.12 -33.89 18.09
N PRO A 547 -16.95 -34.86 19.01
CA PRO A 547 -17.71 -34.87 20.26
C PRO A 547 -17.55 -33.61 21.10
N ALA A 548 -18.59 -33.28 21.87
CA ALA A 548 -18.54 -32.16 22.82
C ALA A 548 -17.35 -32.31 23.80
N GLY A 549 -16.71 -31.19 24.12
CA GLY A 549 -15.61 -31.16 25.06
C GLY A 549 -14.22 -31.30 24.41
N GLN A 550 -14.14 -31.69 23.13
CA GLN A 550 -12.87 -31.73 22.39
C GLN A 550 -12.36 -30.32 22.15
N LYS A 551 -11.09 -30.09 22.50
CA LYS A 551 -10.46 -28.79 22.37
C LYS A 551 -10.27 -28.43 20.89
N CYS A 552 -10.77 -27.25 20.47
CA CYS A 552 -10.66 -26.74 19.10
C CYS A 552 -9.84 -25.46 18.99
N ARG A 553 -9.61 -24.78 20.13
CA ARG A 553 -8.76 -23.60 20.17
C ARG A 553 -8.00 -23.55 21.48
N GLU A 554 -6.69 -23.32 21.41
CA GLU A 554 -5.84 -23.16 22.59
C GLU A 554 -6.12 -21.81 23.27
N ALA A 555 -5.93 -21.80 24.59
CA ALA A 555 -5.94 -20.55 25.34
C ALA A 555 -4.86 -19.60 24.80
N GLN A 556 -5.20 -18.36 24.62
CA GLN A 556 -4.28 -17.34 24.09
C GLN A 556 -4.04 -16.27 25.16
N ARG A 557 -2.89 -16.36 25.82
CA ARG A 557 -2.50 -15.35 26.83
C ARG A 557 -2.38 -13.95 26.21
N ALA A 558 -1.85 -13.87 24.98
CA ALA A 558 -1.65 -12.59 24.30
C ALA A 558 -2.95 -11.84 24.05
N THR A 559 -4.07 -12.55 23.83
CA THR A 559 -5.38 -11.96 23.55
C THR A 559 -6.36 -12.14 24.71
N CYS A 560 -5.91 -12.68 25.84
CA CYS A 560 -6.75 -12.93 27.05
C CYS A 560 -7.95 -13.81 26.75
N GLU A 561 -7.74 -14.83 25.91
CA GLU A 561 -8.79 -15.80 25.54
C GLU A 561 -8.53 -17.15 26.22
N GLN A 562 -9.58 -17.77 26.76
CA GLN A 562 -9.56 -19.14 27.26
C GLN A 562 -9.53 -20.13 26.10
N GLU A 563 -9.22 -21.39 26.38
CA GLU A 563 -9.39 -22.48 25.41
C GLU A 563 -10.86 -22.62 25.02
N ALA A 564 -11.12 -22.93 23.76
CA ALA A 564 -12.47 -23.23 23.29
C ALA A 564 -12.58 -24.72 22.96
N LYS A 565 -13.77 -25.26 23.22
CA LYS A 565 -14.09 -26.69 23.01
C LYS A 565 -15.29 -26.83 22.11
N CYS A 566 -15.28 -27.84 21.25
CA CYS A 566 -16.38 -28.20 20.37
C CYS A 566 -17.65 -28.49 21.16
N THR A 567 -18.79 -28.11 20.61
CA THR A 567 -20.10 -28.31 21.22
C THR A 567 -20.68 -29.71 20.96
N GLY A 568 -20.17 -30.40 19.95
CA GLY A 568 -20.70 -31.67 19.46
C GLY A 568 -21.89 -31.49 18.50
N THR A 569 -22.39 -30.25 18.34
CA THR A 569 -23.57 -29.96 17.50
C THR A 569 -23.24 -29.00 16.34
N SER A 570 -22.03 -28.46 16.33
CA SER A 570 -21.57 -27.55 15.29
C SER A 570 -20.15 -27.92 14.86
N SER A 571 -19.88 -27.73 13.60
CA SER A 571 -18.52 -27.89 13.03
C SER A 571 -17.62 -26.69 13.38
N GLU A 572 -18.20 -25.56 13.81
CA GLU A 572 -17.45 -24.37 14.19
C GLU A 572 -16.94 -24.43 15.62
N CYS A 573 -15.74 -23.93 15.83
CA CYS A 573 -15.21 -23.73 17.17
C CYS A 573 -15.84 -22.47 17.77
N PRO A 574 -16.53 -22.58 18.91
CA PRO A 574 -17.19 -21.39 19.48
C PRO A 574 -16.18 -20.32 19.87
N ALA A 575 -16.67 -19.12 20.04
CA ALA A 575 -15.84 -17.99 20.51
C ALA A 575 -15.23 -18.36 21.87
N SER A 576 -13.93 -18.05 22.03
CA SER A 576 -13.24 -18.26 23.32
C SER A 576 -13.84 -17.30 24.38
N ALA A 577 -14.07 -17.83 25.56
CA ALA A 577 -14.42 -16.97 26.69
C ALA A 577 -13.20 -16.10 27.06
N PRO A 578 -13.41 -14.88 27.55
CA PRO A 578 -12.30 -14.08 28.04
C PRO A 578 -11.66 -14.68 29.28
N GLN A 579 -10.35 -14.54 29.42
CA GLN A 579 -9.68 -14.87 30.69
C GLN A 579 -10.23 -13.97 31.80
N PRO A 580 -10.24 -14.47 33.04
CA PRO A 580 -10.66 -13.62 34.17
C PRO A 580 -9.79 -12.35 34.26
N ASP A 581 -10.42 -11.26 34.64
CA ASP A 581 -9.71 -10.00 34.85
C ASP A 581 -8.62 -10.19 35.93
N GLY A 582 -7.45 -9.62 35.69
CA GLY A 582 -6.27 -9.79 36.53
C GLY A 582 -5.40 -11.00 36.17
N THR A 583 -5.86 -11.88 35.27
CA THR A 583 -5.02 -12.99 34.77
C THR A 583 -3.80 -12.41 34.06
N GLU A 584 -2.61 -12.92 34.40
CA GLU A 584 -1.38 -12.49 33.72
C GLU A 584 -1.41 -12.87 32.27
N CYS A 585 -1.17 -11.89 31.42
CA CYS A 585 -1.07 -12.08 29.98
C CYS A 585 0.37 -11.86 29.50
N LEU A 586 0.56 -11.23 28.37
CA LEU A 586 1.88 -11.08 27.78
C LEU A 586 2.73 -10.11 28.58
N GLU A 587 4.01 -10.47 28.83
CA GLU A 587 5.02 -9.62 29.47
C GLU A 587 4.56 -9.00 30.80
N LYS A 588 3.99 -9.82 31.68
CA LYS A 588 3.44 -9.41 32.98
C LYS A 588 2.25 -8.42 32.87
N GLY A 589 1.67 -8.26 31.68
CA GLY A 589 0.41 -7.53 31.52
C GLY A 589 -0.73 -8.27 32.21
N GLN A 590 -1.89 -7.64 32.29
CA GLN A 590 -3.08 -8.24 32.91
C GLN A 590 -4.27 -8.19 31.98
N CYS A 591 -5.04 -9.24 31.97
CA CYS A 591 -6.31 -9.30 31.25
C CYS A 591 -7.32 -8.35 31.90
N ARG A 592 -8.01 -7.57 31.09
CA ARG A 592 -9.07 -6.67 31.52
C ARG A 592 -10.13 -6.57 30.43
N ASN A 593 -11.35 -6.98 30.73
CA ASN A 593 -12.46 -7.03 29.76
C ASN A 593 -12.07 -7.81 28.48
N GLY A 594 -11.36 -8.92 28.62
CA GLY A 594 -10.95 -9.76 27.48
C GLY A 594 -9.78 -9.20 26.64
N THR A 595 -9.12 -8.15 27.12
CA THR A 595 -7.97 -7.54 26.43
C THR A 595 -6.75 -7.58 27.33
N CYS A 596 -5.59 -7.93 26.78
CA CYS A 596 -4.32 -7.87 27.53
C CYS A 596 -3.88 -6.41 27.62
N LEU A 597 -3.90 -5.89 28.83
CA LEU A 597 -3.40 -4.56 29.14
C LEU A 597 -1.91 -4.71 29.48
N PRO A 598 -0.99 -4.04 28.78
CA PRO A 598 0.43 -4.17 29.05
C PRO A 598 0.77 -3.75 30.49
N PHE A 599 1.92 -4.21 30.99
CA PHE A 599 2.31 -4.00 32.40
C PHE A 599 2.24 -2.53 32.82
N CYS A 600 2.84 -1.62 32.07
CA CYS A 600 2.89 -0.21 32.44
C CYS A 600 1.48 0.38 32.56
N GLU A 601 0.60 0.01 31.63
CA GLU A 601 -0.79 0.46 31.60
C GLU A 601 -1.60 -0.07 32.79
N THR A 602 -1.23 -1.26 33.31
CA THR A 602 -1.87 -1.76 34.54
C THR A 602 -1.51 -0.90 35.75
N GLN A 603 -0.39 -0.21 35.68
CA GLN A 603 0.12 0.67 36.75
C GLN A 603 -0.20 2.17 36.47
N ASN A 604 -1.04 2.45 35.46
CA ASN A 604 -1.43 3.80 35.00
C ASN A 604 -0.25 4.60 34.41
N TYR A 605 0.72 3.92 33.85
CA TYR A 605 1.81 4.51 33.06
C TYR A 605 1.64 4.13 31.59
N GLN A 606 2.58 4.52 30.75
CA GLN A 606 2.64 4.13 29.34
C GLN A 606 3.90 3.31 29.09
N SER A 607 3.78 2.25 28.33
CA SER A 607 4.92 1.43 27.92
C SER A 607 5.84 2.20 26.98
N CYS A 608 7.14 2.05 27.16
CA CYS A 608 8.15 2.67 26.32
C CYS A 608 9.46 1.86 26.36
N MET A 609 10.37 2.18 25.48
CA MET A 609 11.70 1.56 25.43
C MET A 609 12.72 2.52 26.05
N CYS A 610 13.49 2.04 27.02
CA CYS A 610 14.52 2.87 27.62
C CYS A 610 15.62 3.22 26.63
N ASP A 611 16.06 4.47 26.65
CA ASP A 611 17.03 5.02 25.69
C ASP A 611 18.48 4.66 26.01
N THR A 612 18.76 4.30 27.27
CA THR A 612 20.13 3.99 27.70
C THR A 612 20.43 2.51 27.44
N VAL A 613 21.65 2.20 27.02
CA VAL A 613 22.11 0.82 26.78
C VAL A 613 22.00 -0.05 28.04
N ALA A 614 22.23 0.55 29.21
CA ALA A 614 22.18 -0.15 30.50
C ALA A 614 20.75 -0.56 30.90
N ASP A 615 19.74 0.16 30.40
CA ASP A 615 18.34 -0.06 30.76
C ASP A 615 17.51 -0.60 29.57
N ALA A 616 18.12 -0.69 28.39
CA ALA A 616 17.42 -1.05 27.15
C ALA A 616 16.73 -2.43 27.19
N CYS A 617 17.18 -3.32 28.10
CA CYS A 617 16.59 -4.64 28.29
C CYS A 617 15.84 -4.73 29.63
N LYS A 618 15.39 -3.60 30.15
CA LYS A 618 14.51 -3.55 31.32
C LYS A 618 13.11 -3.15 30.89
N ARG A 619 12.13 -3.50 31.73
CA ARG A 619 10.75 -3.08 31.49
C ARG A 619 10.63 -1.60 31.84
N CYS A 620 10.36 -0.79 30.82
CA CYS A 620 10.38 0.66 30.96
C CYS A 620 8.99 1.26 30.75
N CYS A 621 8.69 2.26 31.58
CA CYS A 621 7.43 3.01 31.57
C CYS A 621 7.70 4.52 31.55
N ARG A 622 6.69 5.30 31.21
CA ARG A 622 6.69 6.77 31.26
C ARG A 622 5.33 7.28 31.74
N TYR A 623 5.29 8.49 32.29
CA TYR A 623 4.02 9.08 32.75
C TYR A 623 3.13 9.50 31.59
N HIS A 624 3.69 10.26 30.65
CA HIS A 624 3.00 10.75 29.45
C HIS A 624 3.88 10.57 28.22
N LEU A 625 3.26 10.72 27.04
CA LEU A 625 3.90 10.43 25.75
C LEU A 625 5.24 11.16 25.54
N ASN A 626 5.36 12.38 26.08
CA ASN A 626 6.55 13.21 25.89
C ASN A 626 7.56 13.11 27.04
N ASP A 627 7.30 12.26 28.02
CA ASP A 627 8.19 12.10 29.18
C ASP A 627 9.29 11.09 28.89
N THR A 628 10.41 11.24 29.62
CA THR A 628 11.51 10.28 29.56
C THR A 628 11.08 8.92 30.08
N CYS A 629 11.54 7.89 29.41
CA CYS A 629 11.30 6.51 29.76
C CYS A 629 12.20 6.12 30.93
N PHE A 630 11.67 5.42 31.91
CA PHE A 630 12.44 4.95 33.09
C PHE A 630 12.16 3.47 33.35
N PRO A 631 13.15 2.69 33.84
CA PRO A 631 12.90 1.31 34.24
C PRO A 631 12.00 1.28 35.48
N PHE A 632 10.87 0.61 35.38
CA PHE A 632 9.86 0.56 36.45
C PHE A 632 10.40 -0.17 37.67
N GLU A 633 11.07 -1.32 37.43
CA GLU A 633 11.79 -2.07 38.45
C GLU A 633 13.22 -2.30 37.97
N PRO A 634 14.24 -2.01 38.80
CA PRO A 634 15.64 -2.10 38.36
C PRO A 634 16.10 -3.47 37.90
N TYR A 635 15.45 -4.51 38.39
CA TYR A 635 15.83 -5.92 38.13
C TYR A 635 14.83 -6.65 37.20
N ASP A 636 13.79 -5.97 36.70
CA ASP A 636 12.82 -6.60 35.80
C ASP A 636 13.35 -6.53 34.36
N ILE A 637 14.07 -7.58 33.98
CA ILE A 637 14.66 -7.70 32.65
C ILE A 637 13.65 -8.32 31.68
N LEU A 638 13.69 -7.85 30.47
CA LEU A 638 12.87 -8.36 29.37
C LEU A 638 13.38 -9.73 28.91
N PRO A 639 12.51 -10.58 28.39
CA PRO A 639 12.93 -11.91 27.89
C PRO A 639 13.99 -11.81 26.78
N ASP A 640 14.83 -12.82 26.69
CA ASP A 640 15.84 -12.93 25.64
C ASP A 640 15.16 -12.93 24.27
N GLY A 641 15.74 -12.19 23.32
CA GLY A 641 15.20 -11.98 21.98
C GLY A 641 14.25 -10.77 21.88
N THR A 642 13.95 -10.07 22.98
CA THR A 642 13.18 -8.82 22.93
C THR A 642 14.01 -7.74 22.23
N PRO A 643 13.47 -7.01 21.25
CA PRO A 643 14.20 -5.90 20.63
C PRO A 643 14.60 -4.82 21.63
N CYS A 644 15.78 -4.27 21.45
CA CYS A 644 16.31 -3.18 22.26
C CYS A 644 17.01 -2.13 21.38
N VAL A 645 17.47 -1.02 21.94
CA VAL A 645 17.97 0.17 21.23
C VAL A 645 19.00 -0.15 20.14
N HIS A 646 19.83 -1.16 20.35
CA HIS A 646 20.93 -1.50 19.42
C HIS A 646 20.89 -2.92 18.87
N GLY A 647 19.85 -3.69 19.23
CA GLY A 647 19.77 -5.10 18.82
C GLY A 647 18.72 -5.89 19.57
N PHE A 648 19.13 -6.95 20.24
CA PHE A 648 18.24 -7.84 21.00
C PHE A 648 18.76 -8.09 22.40
N CYS A 649 17.84 -8.24 23.32
CA CYS A 649 18.15 -8.59 24.72
C CYS A 649 18.66 -10.04 24.80
N ASN A 650 19.76 -10.21 25.50
CA ASN A 650 20.32 -11.52 25.86
C ASN A 650 20.78 -11.45 27.30
N SER A 651 20.12 -12.19 28.17
CA SER A 651 20.45 -12.24 29.62
C SER A 651 20.47 -10.83 30.25
N GLY A 652 19.54 -9.97 29.82
CA GLY A 652 19.40 -8.62 30.35
C GLY A 652 20.36 -7.60 29.74
N ILE A 653 21.13 -7.97 28.74
CA ILE A 653 22.08 -7.09 28.04
C ILE A 653 21.58 -6.87 26.60
N CYS A 654 21.55 -5.61 26.16
CA CYS A 654 21.20 -5.29 24.78
C CYS A 654 22.43 -5.59 23.88
N GLU A 655 22.40 -6.71 23.20
CA GLU A 655 23.48 -7.12 22.29
C GLU A 655 23.38 -6.38 20.96
N LYS A 656 24.47 -5.74 20.57
CA LYS A 656 24.56 -4.96 19.34
C LYS A 656 24.52 -5.86 18.11
N THR A 657 23.77 -5.44 17.11
CA THR A 657 23.76 -6.11 15.82
C THR A 657 25.00 -5.73 14.98
N VAL A 658 25.27 -6.48 13.94
CA VAL A 658 26.46 -6.34 13.08
C VAL A 658 26.58 -4.93 12.46
N GLN A 659 25.53 -4.18 12.35
CA GLN A 659 25.57 -2.79 11.83
C GLN A 659 26.35 -1.84 12.73
N ASP A 660 26.46 -2.08 14.02
CA ASP A 660 27.32 -1.32 14.93
C ASP A 660 28.83 -1.57 14.74
N UNK A 661 29.12 -2.49 14.27
CA UNK A 661 30.45 -2.76 13.91
C UNK A 661 30.97 -1.84 12.86
N UNK A 662 30.20 -1.37 12.15
CA UNK A 662 30.46 -0.39 11.19
C UNK A 662 30.77 0.91 11.89
N UNK A 663 30.16 1.06 12.82
CA UNK A 663 30.36 2.22 13.61
C UNK A 663 31.58 2.07 14.47
N UNK A 664 31.77 1.05 14.81
CA UNK A 664 32.97 0.76 15.53
C UNK A 664 34.16 0.79 14.62
N UNK A 665 34.01 0.42 13.64
CA UNK A 665 35.03 0.50 12.68
C UNK A 665 35.30 1.93 12.29
N UNK A 666 34.36 2.53 12.26
CA UNK A 666 34.43 3.89 12.01
C UNK A 666 35.08 4.60 13.16
N UNK A 667 34.76 4.20 14.12
CA UNK A 667 35.34 4.73 15.29
C UNK A 667 36.77 4.29 15.42
N UNK A 668 36.94 3.25 15.06
CA UNK A 668 38.26 2.77 15.05
C UNK A 668 39.09 3.44 13.98
N UNK A 669 38.50 3.63 13.08
CA UNK A 669 39.06 4.34 12.02
C UNK A 669 39.34 5.77 12.42
N UNK A 670 38.51 6.16 13.05
CA UNK A 670 38.65 7.46 13.56
C UNK A 670 39.73 7.53 14.61
N UNK A 671 39.71 6.65 15.24
CA UNK A 671 40.75 6.53 16.21
C UNK A 671 42.08 6.29 15.55
N UNK A 672 42.06 5.64 14.67
CA UNK A 672 43.25 5.42 13.97
C UNK A 672 43.68 6.64 13.24
N UNK A 673 42.80 7.22 12.82
CA UNK A 673 42.99 8.45 12.18
C UNK A 673 43.50 9.47 13.17
N UNK A 674 42.99 9.40 14.16
CA UNK A 674 43.41 10.27 15.18
C UNK A 674 44.79 9.92 15.67
N UNK A 675 44.95 8.84 15.67
CA UNK A 675 46.25 8.42 16.02
C UNK A 675 47.24 8.73 14.93
N UNK A 676 46.81 8.62 13.93
CA UNK A 676 47.64 9.01 12.85
C UNK A 676 47.88 10.49 12.81
N UNK A 677 46.97 11.07 13.11
CA UNK A 677 47.10 12.47 13.19
C UNK A 677 47.94 12.85 14.34
N UNK A 678 47.80 12.24 15.21
CA UNK A 678 48.66 12.49 16.32
C UNK A 678 50.07 12.09 16.04
N UNK A 679 50.14 11.19 15.37
CA UNK A 679 51.47 10.83 15.01
C UNK A 679 52.05 11.77 14.01
N UNK A 680 51.25 12.19 13.30
CA UNK A 680 51.64 13.15 12.40
C UNK A 680 51.97 14.46 13.08
N UNK A 681 51.28 14.67 13.93
CA UNK A 681 51.55 15.85 14.69
C UNK A 681 52.76 15.68 15.53
N UNK A 682 52.90 14.69 15.92
CA UNK A 682 54.09 14.42 16.62
C UNK A 682 55.31 14.39 15.70
N UNK A 683 55.08 13.98 14.71
CA UNK A 683 56.13 14.02 13.79
C UNK A 683 56.45 15.39 13.32
N UNK A 684 55.48 16.02 13.23
CA UNK A 684 55.64 17.37 12.87
C UNK A 684 56.28 18.17 13.99
N UNK A 685 55.97 17.86 15.00
CA UNK A 685 56.58 18.51 16.11
C UNK A 685 57.98 18.06 16.31
N UNK A 686 58.21 17.03 15.96
CA UNK A 686 59.55 16.58 16.04
C UNK A 686 60.39 17.16 14.91
N UNK A 687 59.77 17.36 14.00
CA UNK A 687 60.44 17.99 12.92
C UNK A 687 60.73 19.44 13.19
N UNK A 688 59.96 19.92 13.83
CA UNK A 688 60.11 21.29 14.17
C UNK A 688 61.12 21.49 15.27
N UNK A 689 61.25 20.58 15.89
CA UNK A 689 62.25 20.65 16.91
C UNK A 689 63.63 20.29 16.38
N UNK A 690 63.62 19.79 15.43
CA UNK A 690 64.92 19.48 14.88
C UNK A 690 65.45 20.58 13.97
N UNK A 691 64.86 21.36 13.80
CA UNK A 691 65.32 22.41 13.03
C UNK A 691 65.76 23.58 13.88
#